data_fde8300d884b5728bf03c19e312a9a44
#
_entry.id   fde8300d884b5728bf03c19e312a9a44
#
_cell.length_a   1.000
_cell.length_b   1.000
_cell.length_c   1.000
_cell.angle_alpha   90.00
_cell.angle_beta   90.00
_cell.angle_gamma   90.00
#
_symmetry.space_group_name_H-M   'P 1'
#
loop_
_entity.id
_entity.type
_entity.pdbx_description
1 polymer ?
#
loop_
_entity_poly.entity_id
_entity_poly.type
_entity_poly.pdbx_seq_one_letter_code
_entity_poly.pdbx_strand_id
1 'polypeptide(L)'
;MVDYAPGMRTIIRDEEWMIKKIDKNSLGNKTLHCVGISPLVKDKETIFLTDLENIQIVNPAEVQLVPDTSPFYKRTLLFLESQWRQQIPTDTNLHVGHRAAMDLMPYQLDPAKLSLQRPRQRILIADTVGLGKTLEAGILMSELIARGKGKRILVVTIKSMMTQFQKEMWNRFTIPLVRLDSSRIQKIRASLPSNYNPFFYYDKTIVSIDTLKRDVEYRTHLENAYWDIIVIDEAQNVAERGDHQAQRSRLAKLLANRSDTMIMLSATPHDGRAKSFASLMNMLDPTAIANPENYTPDDIRGLCIRRFKKDVKDQVSGSFLERNITLEYCHASACEEYAYGLFADMQLQMDFGKTRGTGQLFKTSLEKSLFSSPTACIKSIEERLQKLYKKYNSDDIKDIRLLEELRDALAKITPNDFMRYQKLLALLRCREYAWDAKATDDRVVIFTERIETMKYLAEHLRQDLGFKENVIQEISGGMSDAEQQRIVEEFGRTESPIRVLVASDVASEGLNLHYLSHRLIHFDIPWSLMVFQQRNGRIDRYGQKKRPDIRYMLIKSNNKRVKGDMRIIEILINKEEQVLKNIGDPSLLFGKFSVEDEERVVVDVIEGGSDEKAFEQTLDSGEEEFNPFEALMAAAAEAEDNAPTSDVVTEDTLFSDIDYLTQALSYLNQNESLAVKKLQTVSGLDIKMTPDMLRRMKALVPEETLPTGEILRLSDDKAFCMQEMRRSMQNNLAETAWPTTQYLWPLHPIMTWINDKSGLLFERGQAPIMGIPEKLTKSEIIYVVTGSIPNLKATPLVDEWFGLLYRDAKFVEALTMDEVVRRTGISGTNIPNTHCIGEVEVSVASSLLENVVYEAKAYLDTYYKKYEKTMNPLLDEEVDKLIELQNKHKEYYQLTFFDHQRELEEKKRSVDELFDCFTNWVTETLTIQNNPYIRVVTVLMGVSK
;
A
#
# COMPACT_ATOMS: atom_id res chain seq x y z
N MET A 1 46.59 6.86 -14.27
CA MET A 1 45.42 5.98 -14.37
C MET A 1 44.23 6.79 -13.93
N VAL A 2 43.20 6.82 -14.70
CA VAL A 2 41.95 7.48 -14.31
C VAL A 2 41.34 6.69 -13.14
N ASP A 3 41.05 7.39 -12.05
CA ASP A 3 40.40 6.75 -10.88
C ASP A 3 38.89 6.91 -11.01
N TYR A 4 38.25 5.80 -11.44
CA TYR A 4 36.79 5.76 -11.58
C TYR A 4 36.14 5.55 -10.20
N ALA A 5 34.99 6.18 -9.98
CA ALA A 5 34.20 6.04 -8.76
C ALA A 5 32.71 5.88 -9.09
N PRO A 6 31.92 5.22 -8.23
CA PRO A 6 30.47 5.19 -8.34
C PRO A 6 29.88 6.60 -8.38
N GLY A 7 28.85 6.82 -9.19
CA GLY A 7 28.23 8.12 -9.43
C GLY A 7 28.87 8.95 -10.52
N MET A 8 30.10 8.66 -10.94
CA MET A 8 30.74 9.37 -12.06
C MET A 8 29.97 9.18 -13.36
N ARG A 9 29.93 10.24 -14.16
CA ARG A 9 29.37 10.25 -15.51
C ARG A 9 30.46 10.10 -16.55
N THR A 10 30.23 9.21 -17.49
CA THR A 10 31.17 8.87 -18.55
C THR A 10 30.48 8.83 -19.90
N ILE A 11 31.19 9.16 -20.96
CA ILE A 11 30.75 8.96 -22.33
C ILE A 11 31.44 7.69 -22.84
N ILE A 12 30.64 6.70 -23.21
CA ILE A 12 31.10 5.42 -23.76
C ILE A 12 30.22 5.12 -24.98
N ARG A 13 30.81 4.87 -26.15
CA ARG A 13 30.12 4.65 -27.43
C ARG A 13 29.13 5.78 -27.75
N ASP A 14 29.57 7.01 -27.62
CA ASP A 14 28.82 8.26 -27.87
C ASP A 14 27.58 8.47 -26.96
N GLU A 15 27.37 7.61 -25.94
CA GLU A 15 26.28 7.73 -25.00
C GLU A 15 26.77 8.02 -23.58
N GLU A 16 25.97 8.72 -22.79
CA GLU A 16 26.28 9.06 -21.40
C GLU A 16 25.83 7.95 -20.45
N TRP A 17 26.74 7.52 -19.59
CA TRP A 17 26.54 6.46 -18.61
C TRP A 17 26.98 6.91 -17.22
N MET A 18 26.27 6.44 -16.21
CA MET A 18 26.64 6.60 -14.81
C MET A 18 27.23 5.28 -14.29
N ILE A 19 28.40 5.36 -13.67
CA ILE A 19 29.05 4.21 -13.05
C ILE A 19 28.30 3.87 -11.75
N LYS A 20 27.77 2.65 -11.64
CA LYS A 20 27.10 2.14 -10.44
C LYS A 20 28.08 1.39 -9.52
N LYS A 21 28.95 0.57 -10.12
CA LYS A 21 29.86 -0.28 -9.37
C LYS A 21 31.12 -0.53 -10.18
N ILE A 22 32.20 -0.76 -9.50
CA ILE A 22 33.51 -1.06 -10.10
C ILE A 22 33.97 -2.38 -9.52
N ASP A 23 34.19 -3.37 -10.38
CA ASP A 23 34.77 -4.64 -10.02
C ASP A 23 36.14 -4.81 -10.70
N LYS A 24 36.90 -5.77 -10.25
CA LYS A 24 38.14 -6.23 -10.93
C LYS A 24 37.88 -7.58 -11.56
N ASN A 25 38.21 -7.73 -12.83
CA ASN A 25 38.12 -9.01 -13.49
C ASN A 25 39.30 -9.95 -13.05
N SER A 26 39.24 -11.20 -13.48
CA SER A 26 40.26 -12.20 -13.18
C SER A 26 41.68 -11.83 -13.63
N LEU A 27 41.84 -10.89 -14.56
CA LEU A 27 43.09 -10.34 -15.06
C LEU A 27 43.55 -9.09 -14.30
N GLY A 28 42.80 -8.63 -13.30
CA GLY A 28 43.09 -7.44 -12.49
C GLY A 28 42.63 -6.11 -13.11
N ASN A 29 41.99 -6.13 -14.28
CA ASN A 29 41.50 -4.95 -14.97
C ASN A 29 40.14 -4.50 -14.40
N LYS A 30 39.88 -3.19 -14.41
CA LYS A 30 38.62 -2.61 -13.91
C LYS A 30 37.45 -2.93 -14.86
N THR A 31 36.33 -3.33 -14.28
CA THR A 31 35.06 -3.56 -14.96
C THR A 31 34.04 -2.57 -14.42
N LEU A 32 33.41 -1.78 -15.28
CA LEU A 32 32.47 -0.77 -14.90
C LEU A 32 31.05 -1.28 -15.15
N HIS A 33 30.24 -1.39 -14.07
CA HIS A 33 28.81 -1.59 -14.15
C HIS A 33 28.15 -0.22 -14.29
N CYS A 34 27.50 0.03 -15.41
CA CYS A 34 26.96 1.33 -15.76
C CYS A 34 25.45 1.29 -16.01
N VAL A 35 24.80 2.42 -15.74
CA VAL A 35 23.41 2.68 -16.11
C VAL A 35 23.37 3.83 -17.10
N GLY A 36 22.63 3.64 -18.20
CA GLY A 36 22.47 4.66 -19.25
C GLY A 36 21.69 5.88 -18.78
N ILE A 37 22.17 7.04 -19.16
CA ILE A 37 21.60 8.35 -18.84
C ILE A 37 20.96 8.99 -20.08
N SER A 38 21.66 8.97 -21.21
CA SER A 38 21.17 9.55 -22.45
C SER A 38 19.97 8.78 -23.01
N PRO A 39 19.08 9.42 -23.79
CA PRO A 39 17.76 8.88 -24.14
C PRO A 39 17.76 7.50 -24.81
N LEU A 40 18.74 7.20 -25.65
CA LEU A 40 18.84 5.91 -26.35
C LEU A 40 19.14 4.74 -25.42
N VAL A 41 19.87 5.01 -24.34
CA VAL A 41 20.34 4.01 -23.38
C VAL A 41 19.74 4.20 -22.00
N LYS A 42 18.80 5.14 -21.84
CA LYS A 42 18.19 5.50 -20.56
C LYS A 42 17.74 4.25 -19.79
N ASP A 43 18.22 4.15 -18.54
CA ASP A 43 17.90 3.07 -17.61
C ASP A 43 18.36 1.66 -18.03
N LYS A 44 19.17 1.54 -19.10
CA LYS A 44 19.77 0.26 -19.49
C LYS A 44 21.01 -0.01 -18.65
N GLU A 45 21.06 -1.18 -18.04
CA GLU A 45 22.24 -1.64 -17.32
C GLU A 45 23.19 -2.38 -18.27
N THR A 46 24.47 -2.06 -18.17
CA THR A 46 25.51 -2.67 -19.00
C THR A 46 26.85 -2.71 -18.28
N ILE A 47 27.72 -3.60 -18.71
CA ILE A 47 29.05 -3.78 -18.16
C ILE A 47 30.07 -3.44 -19.25
N PHE A 48 30.99 -2.54 -18.93
CA PHE A 48 32.08 -2.13 -19.80
C PHE A 48 33.43 -2.55 -19.23
N LEU A 49 34.29 -3.02 -20.10
CA LEU A 49 35.69 -3.39 -19.76
C LEU A 49 36.58 -2.20 -20.10
N THR A 50 37.29 -1.67 -19.10
CA THR A 50 38.14 -0.45 -19.28
C THR A 50 39.22 -0.59 -20.32
N ASP A 51 39.64 -1.82 -20.63
CA ASP A 51 40.71 -2.10 -21.61
C ASP A 51 40.19 -2.12 -23.05
N LEU A 52 38.87 -2.31 -23.23
CA LEU A 52 38.26 -2.50 -24.56
C LEU A 52 37.49 -1.28 -25.03
N GLU A 53 37.15 -0.36 -24.11
CA GLU A 53 36.28 0.78 -24.37
C GLU A 53 37.04 2.11 -24.27
N ASN A 54 36.72 3.04 -25.15
CA ASN A 54 37.17 4.43 -25.00
C ASN A 54 36.20 5.15 -24.03
N ILE A 55 36.68 5.39 -22.81
CA ILE A 55 35.88 5.98 -21.72
C ILE A 55 36.34 7.41 -21.50
N GLN A 56 35.46 8.36 -21.74
CA GLN A 56 35.69 9.78 -21.48
C GLN A 56 34.88 10.20 -20.24
N ILE A 57 35.55 10.86 -19.28
CA ILE A 57 34.86 11.46 -18.12
C ILE A 57 34.20 12.75 -18.57
N VAL A 58 32.95 12.99 -18.22
CA VAL A 58 32.26 14.26 -18.51
C VAL A 58 32.90 15.38 -17.69
N ASN A 59 33.48 16.36 -18.37
CA ASN A 59 34.04 17.54 -17.74
C ASN A 59 32.99 18.68 -17.72
N PRO A 60 32.54 19.14 -16.57
CA PRO A 60 31.51 20.20 -16.49
C PRO A 60 31.96 21.54 -17.01
N ALA A 61 33.28 21.82 -17.11
CA ALA A 61 33.83 23.06 -17.68
C ALA A 61 33.80 23.08 -19.20
N GLU A 62 33.64 21.96 -19.88
CA GLU A 62 33.59 21.85 -21.33
C GLU A 62 32.19 22.04 -21.93
N VAL A 63 31.22 22.52 -21.12
CA VAL A 63 29.85 22.80 -21.57
C VAL A 63 29.87 23.94 -22.62
N GLN A 64 29.18 23.72 -23.72
CA GLN A 64 29.00 24.73 -24.77
C GLN A 64 27.83 25.65 -24.40
N LEU A 65 28.13 26.95 -24.24
CA LEU A 65 27.09 27.94 -23.98
C LEU A 65 26.45 28.40 -25.31
N VAL A 66 25.10 28.36 -25.35
CA VAL A 66 24.32 28.64 -26.55
C VAL A 66 23.28 29.73 -26.27
N PRO A 67 23.19 30.81 -27.05
CA PRO A 67 22.15 31.83 -26.89
C PRO A 67 20.77 31.24 -27.19
N ASP A 68 19.80 31.54 -26.36
CA ASP A 68 18.40 31.18 -26.65
C ASP A 68 17.79 32.26 -27.59
N THR A 69 17.38 31.81 -28.76
CA THR A 69 16.74 32.70 -29.78
C THR A 69 15.20 32.57 -29.76
N SER A 70 14.65 31.78 -28.86
CA SER A 70 13.20 31.61 -28.82
C SER A 70 12.48 32.83 -28.23
N PRO A 71 11.24 33.12 -28.67
CA PRO A 71 10.44 34.18 -28.09
C PRO A 71 10.24 33.97 -26.57
N PHE A 72 10.49 35.05 -25.80
CA PHE A 72 10.34 35.04 -24.34
C PHE A 72 11.18 33.98 -23.62
N TYR A 73 12.28 33.55 -24.23
CA TYR A 73 13.15 32.49 -23.69
C TYR A 73 12.42 31.20 -23.33
N LYS A 74 11.34 30.90 -24.05
CA LYS A 74 10.48 29.70 -23.75
C LYS A 74 11.27 28.40 -23.78
N ARG A 75 12.20 28.27 -24.69
CA ARG A 75 13.05 27.11 -24.84
C ARG A 75 13.89 26.85 -23.58
N THR A 76 14.56 27.90 -23.07
CA THR A 76 15.37 27.86 -21.86
C THR A 76 14.52 27.59 -20.62
N LEU A 77 13.40 28.30 -20.47
CA LEU A 77 12.54 28.12 -19.28
C LEU A 77 11.93 26.71 -19.21
N LEU A 78 11.47 26.14 -20.34
CA LEU A 78 10.98 24.78 -20.41
C LEU A 78 12.08 23.75 -20.13
N PHE A 79 13.27 23.98 -20.67
CA PHE A 79 14.42 23.14 -20.39
C PHE A 79 14.80 23.18 -18.90
N LEU A 80 14.94 24.37 -18.32
CA LEU A 80 15.29 24.57 -16.92
C LEU A 80 14.25 23.89 -16.00
N GLU A 81 12.95 24.14 -16.24
CA GLU A 81 11.87 23.51 -15.50
C GLU A 81 11.91 21.99 -15.59
N SER A 82 12.12 21.45 -16.81
CA SER A 82 12.18 19.99 -17.00
C SER A 82 13.31 19.34 -16.21
N GLN A 83 14.46 20.01 -16.11
CA GLN A 83 15.60 19.51 -15.35
C GLN A 83 15.37 19.66 -13.84
N TRP A 84 14.82 20.79 -13.40
CA TRP A 84 14.55 21.05 -11.98
C TRP A 84 13.50 20.12 -11.42
N ARG A 85 12.41 19.81 -12.15
CA ARG A 85 11.40 18.80 -11.77
C ARG A 85 11.94 17.37 -11.63
N GLN A 86 13.15 17.10 -12.11
CA GLN A 86 13.82 15.82 -11.97
C GLN A 86 14.81 15.79 -10.79
N GLN A 87 14.90 16.87 -10.01
CA GLN A 87 15.68 16.90 -8.77
C GLN A 87 15.19 15.81 -7.81
N ILE A 88 16.12 15.10 -7.19
CA ILE A 88 15.84 14.02 -6.26
C ILE A 88 15.83 14.56 -4.83
N PRO A 89 14.70 14.52 -4.10
CA PRO A 89 14.69 14.88 -2.68
C PRO A 89 15.62 13.99 -1.86
N THR A 90 16.56 14.57 -1.14
CA THR A 90 17.56 13.86 -0.33
C THR A 90 17.32 14.00 1.18
N ASP A 91 16.43 14.89 1.58
CA ASP A 91 16.00 15.08 2.98
C ASP A 91 14.91 14.07 3.40
N THR A 92 14.45 14.16 4.65
CA THR A 92 13.39 13.33 5.22
C THR A 92 12.01 13.96 5.17
N ASN A 93 11.88 15.16 4.56
CA ASN A 93 10.61 15.87 4.43
C ASN A 93 9.71 15.23 3.35
N LEU A 94 8.42 15.56 3.37
CA LEU A 94 7.47 15.08 2.38
C LEU A 94 7.31 16.08 1.23
N HIS A 95 7.63 15.67 0.02
CA HIS A 95 7.65 16.52 -1.17
C HIS A 95 6.43 16.31 -2.09
N VAL A 96 5.94 15.08 -2.20
CA VAL A 96 4.95 14.71 -3.22
C VAL A 96 3.70 14.06 -2.64
N GLY A 97 3.84 13.11 -1.73
CA GLY A 97 2.75 12.26 -1.27
C GLY A 97 1.52 13.00 -0.72
N HIS A 98 1.72 14.16 -0.08
CA HIS A 98 0.67 15.03 0.45
C HIS A 98 -0.18 15.69 -0.66
N ARG A 99 0.31 15.76 -1.90
CA ARG A 99 -0.36 16.37 -3.06
C ARG A 99 -1.32 15.41 -3.76
N ALA A 100 -1.37 14.14 -3.40
CA ALA A 100 -2.21 13.11 -4.01
C ALA A 100 -3.71 13.48 -4.04
N ALA A 101 -4.47 12.87 -4.96
CA ALA A 101 -5.91 13.14 -5.15
C ALA A 101 -6.76 12.48 -4.04
N MET A 102 -6.62 12.99 -2.81
CA MET A 102 -7.34 12.51 -1.63
C MET A 102 -7.57 13.63 -0.60
N ASP A 103 -8.58 13.47 0.24
CA ASP A 103 -8.74 14.31 1.43
C ASP A 103 -7.69 13.84 2.45
N LEU A 104 -6.64 14.63 2.59
CA LEU A 104 -5.48 14.28 3.41
C LEU A 104 -5.78 14.45 4.89
N MET A 105 -5.51 13.43 5.69
CA MET A 105 -5.52 13.50 7.14
C MET A 105 -4.08 13.55 7.67
N PRO A 106 -3.77 14.40 8.65
CA PRO A 106 -2.40 14.56 9.16
C PRO A 106 -1.74 13.24 9.54
N TYR A 107 -2.44 12.37 10.27
CA TYR A 107 -1.95 11.07 10.70
C TYR A 107 -1.53 10.15 9.54
N GLN A 108 -2.10 10.31 8.35
CA GLN A 108 -1.77 9.46 7.19
C GLN A 108 -0.36 9.73 6.64
N LEU A 109 0.26 10.83 7.05
CA LEU A 109 1.65 11.16 6.69
C LEU A 109 2.69 10.47 7.58
N ASP A 110 2.31 10.07 8.79
CA ASP A 110 3.27 9.58 9.81
C ASP A 110 4.00 8.30 9.39
N PRO A 111 3.37 7.29 8.75
CA PRO A 111 4.09 6.10 8.28
C PRO A 111 5.20 6.45 7.28
N ALA A 112 4.95 7.42 6.40
CA ALA A 112 5.96 7.89 5.45
C ALA A 112 7.08 8.65 6.16
N LYS A 113 6.77 9.56 7.09
CA LYS A 113 7.74 10.29 7.90
C LYS A 113 8.64 9.34 8.69
N LEU A 114 8.04 8.38 9.41
CA LEU A 114 8.77 7.39 10.19
C LEU A 114 9.68 6.54 9.31
N SER A 115 9.18 6.09 8.17
CA SER A 115 9.93 5.25 7.24
C SER A 115 11.10 5.97 6.60
N LEU A 116 10.94 7.25 6.21
CA LEU A 116 11.97 8.04 5.55
C LEU A 116 13.16 8.39 6.44
N GLN A 117 13.01 8.34 7.76
CA GLN A 117 14.11 8.54 8.71
C GLN A 117 15.04 7.35 8.80
N ARG A 118 14.61 6.18 8.41
CA ARG A 118 15.41 4.97 8.50
C ARG A 118 16.27 4.81 7.26
N PRO A 119 17.48 4.26 7.38
CA PRO A 119 18.32 3.94 6.24
C PRO A 119 17.61 3.02 5.25
N ARG A 120 16.86 2.03 5.74
CA ARG A 120 16.06 1.09 4.99
C ARG A 120 14.57 1.30 5.27
N GLN A 121 13.81 1.64 4.24
CA GLN A 121 12.38 1.94 4.35
C GLN A 121 11.56 0.65 4.41
N ARG A 122 11.45 0.08 5.62
CA ARG A 122 10.67 -1.13 5.87
C ARG A 122 9.75 -0.94 7.06
N ILE A 123 8.45 -1.12 6.84
CA ILE A 123 7.43 -0.78 7.84
C ILE A 123 6.21 -1.69 7.74
N LEU A 124 5.65 -2.05 8.89
CA LEU A 124 4.30 -2.59 9.04
C LEU A 124 3.33 -1.46 9.41
N ILE A 125 2.37 -1.18 8.57
CA ILE A 125 1.27 -0.27 8.86
C ILE A 125 0.11 -1.11 9.38
N ALA A 126 -0.11 -1.05 10.70
CA ALA A 126 -1.02 -1.93 11.43
C ALA A 126 -2.29 -1.20 11.91
N ASP A 127 -2.65 -0.09 11.31
CA ASP A 127 -3.81 0.72 11.65
C ASP A 127 -5.13 -0.07 11.55
N THR A 128 -6.09 0.27 12.41
CA THR A 128 -7.39 -0.39 12.39
C THR A 128 -8.12 -0.20 11.07
N VAL A 129 -9.09 -1.08 10.81
CA VAL A 129 -9.90 -1.02 9.60
C VAL A 129 -10.57 0.36 9.46
N GLY A 130 -10.46 0.95 8.27
CA GLY A 130 -11.10 2.23 7.95
C GLY A 130 -10.24 3.47 8.09
N LEU A 131 -9.02 3.42 8.63
CA LEU A 131 -8.09 4.55 8.72
C LEU A 131 -7.37 4.88 7.41
N GLY A 132 -7.31 3.95 6.46
CA GLY A 132 -6.77 4.23 5.13
C GLY A 132 -5.35 3.70 4.87
N LYS A 133 -4.97 2.55 5.43
CA LYS A 133 -3.67 1.90 5.21
C LYS A 133 -3.18 1.90 3.76
N THR A 134 -4.09 1.64 2.81
CA THR A 134 -3.77 1.68 1.38
C THR A 134 -3.32 3.06 0.92
N LEU A 135 -3.93 4.13 1.47
CA LEU A 135 -3.55 5.52 1.18
C LEU A 135 -2.19 5.86 1.78
N GLU A 136 -1.94 5.43 3.01
CA GLU A 136 -0.66 5.59 3.70
C GLU A 136 0.48 4.91 2.92
N ALA A 137 0.25 3.69 2.44
CA ALA A 137 1.19 3.01 1.54
C ALA A 137 1.40 3.78 0.23
N GLY A 138 0.33 4.35 -0.35
CA GLY A 138 0.39 5.18 -1.56
C GLY A 138 1.22 6.44 -1.36
N ILE A 139 1.09 7.12 -0.22
CA ILE A 139 1.91 8.28 0.16
C ILE A 139 3.38 7.89 0.20
N LEU A 140 3.73 6.84 0.95
CA LEU A 140 5.11 6.38 1.08
C LEU A 140 5.69 5.94 -0.27
N MET A 141 4.94 5.17 -1.07
CA MET A 141 5.38 4.77 -2.41
C MET A 141 5.63 5.99 -3.31
N SER A 142 4.78 7.02 -3.26
CA SER A 142 4.94 8.24 -4.04
C SER A 142 6.21 8.99 -3.68
N GLU A 143 6.50 9.11 -2.39
CA GLU A 143 7.74 9.71 -1.88
C GLU A 143 8.98 8.93 -2.34
N LEU A 144 8.92 7.60 -2.31
CA LEU A 144 10.02 6.75 -2.77
C LEU A 144 10.22 6.81 -4.29
N ILE A 145 9.13 6.91 -5.07
CA ILE A 145 9.20 7.11 -6.53
C ILE A 145 9.90 8.44 -6.84
N ALA A 146 9.53 9.54 -6.16
CA ALA A 146 10.16 10.85 -6.34
C ALA A 146 11.66 10.81 -5.99
N ARG A 147 12.07 9.97 -5.04
CA ARG A 147 13.47 9.75 -4.63
C ARG A 147 14.23 8.76 -5.52
N GLY A 148 13.66 8.33 -6.64
CA GLY A 148 14.27 7.34 -7.52
C GLY A 148 14.34 5.91 -6.97
N LYS A 149 13.67 5.63 -5.84
CA LYS A 149 13.62 4.34 -5.15
C LYS A 149 12.31 3.57 -5.42
N GLY A 150 11.65 3.81 -6.54
CA GLY A 150 10.35 3.22 -6.85
C GLY A 150 10.17 2.93 -8.34
N LYS A 151 11.22 2.55 -9.05
CA LYS A 151 11.12 2.15 -10.46
C LYS A 151 10.38 0.83 -10.57
N ARG A 152 10.80 -0.18 -9.82
CA ARG A 152 10.19 -1.52 -9.84
C ARG A 152 9.39 -1.79 -8.57
N ILE A 153 8.08 -1.98 -8.73
CA ILE A 153 7.14 -2.17 -7.62
C ILE A 153 6.39 -3.48 -7.81
N LEU A 154 6.34 -4.30 -6.75
CA LEU A 154 5.49 -5.49 -6.68
C LEU A 154 4.50 -5.33 -5.52
N VAL A 155 3.20 -5.37 -5.83
CA VAL A 155 2.15 -5.46 -4.82
C VAL A 155 1.64 -6.90 -4.77
N VAL A 156 1.65 -7.49 -3.58
CA VAL A 156 1.13 -8.83 -3.31
C VAL A 156 -0.06 -8.70 -2.37
N THR A 157 -1.23 -9.15 -2.82
CA THR A 157 -2.47 -9.07 -2.04
C THR A 157 -3.32 -10.31 -2.26
N ILE A 158 -4.45 -10.42 -1.61
CA ILE A 158 -5.45 -11.44 -1.91
C ILE A 158 -6.19 -11.08 -3.21
N LYS A 159 -6.66 -12.09 -3.92
CA LYS A 159 -7.20 -11.93 -5.28
C LYS A 159 -8.41 -10.98 -5.36
N SER A 160 -9.28 -11.00 -4.35
CA SER A 160 -10.45 -10.11 -4.23
C SER A 160 -10.09 -8.62 -4.08
N MET A 161 -8.90 -8.29 -3.56
CA MET A 161 -8.45 -6.92 -3.32
C MET A 161 -7.68 -6.31 -4.48
N MET A 162 -7.21 -7.11 -5.44
CA MET A 162 -6.29 -6.65 -6.49
C MET A 162 -6.83 -5.45 -7.27
N THR A 163 -8.07 -5.52 -7.74
CA THR A 163 -8.65 -4.45 -8.57
C THR A 163 -8.91 -3.18 -7.76
N GLN A 164 -9.35 -3.33 -6.51
CA GLN A 164 -9.55 -2.18 -5.64
C GLN A 164 -8.21 -1.48 -5.36
N PHE A 165 -7.18 -2.22 -4.99
CA PHE A 165 -5.84 -1.68 -4.74
C PHE A 165 -5.28 -0.99 -5.99
N GLN A 166 -5.43 -1.62 -7.17
CA GLN A 166 -5.01 -1.06 -8.46
C GLN A 166 -5.72 0.27 -8.76
N LYS A 167 -7.05 0.33 -8.56
CA LYS A 167 -7.85 1.55 -8.77
C LYS A 167 -7.45 2.68 -7.81
N GLU A 168 -7.26 2.39 -6.52
CA GLU A 168 -6.81 3.39 -5.54
C GLU A 168 -5.44 3.96 -5.89
N MET A 169 -4.48 3.10 -6.26
CA MET A 169 -3.13 3.53 -6.64
C MET A 169 -3.14 4.39 -7.90
N TRP A 170 -3.88 4.01 -8.93
CA TRP A 170 -3.95 4.79 -10.17
C TRP A 170 -4.69 6.10 -9.97
N ASN A 171 -5.89 6.05 -9.41
CA ASN A 171 -6.77 7.21 -9.37
C ASN A 171 -6.27 8.33 -8.45
N ARG A 172 -5.53 7.98 -7.38
CA ARG A 172 -5.07 8.94 -6.39
C ARG A 172 -3.60 9.31 -6.53
N PHE A 173 -2.76 8.33 -6.89
CA PHE A 173 -1.31 8.46 -6.93
C PHE A 173 -0.73 8.28 -8.32
N THR A 174 -1.56 7.99 -9.33
CA THR A 174 -1.16 7.66 -10.70
C THR A 174 -0.04 6.60 -10.79
N ILE A 175 0.00 5.68 -9.81
CA ILE A 175 0.91 4.54 -9.81
C ILE A 175 0.29 3.43 -10.66
N PRO A 176 0.87 3.10 -11.84
CA PRO A 176 0.27 2.21 -12.81
C PRO A 176 0.57 0.74 -12.52
N LEU A 177 -0.16 0.11 -11.62
CA LEU A 177 0.01 -1.31 -11.30
C LEU A 177 -0.62 -2.20 -12.37
N VAL A 178 0.18 -2.99 -13.08
CA VAL A 178 -0.32 -3.98 -14.06
C VAL A 178 -0.67 -5.28 -13.32
N ARG A 179 -1.90 -5.75 -13.49
CA ARG A 179 -2.35 -7.01 -12.90
C ARG A 179 -1.70 -8.20 -13.61
N LEU A 180 -1.04 -9.06 -12.82
CA LEU A 180 -0.47 -10.33 -13.29
C LEU A 180 -1.28 -11.49 -12.72
N ASP A 181 -2.01 -12.18 -13.58
CA ASP A 181 -2.59 -13.49 -13.32
C ASP A 181 -1.83 -14.58 -14.09
N SER A 182 -2.11 -15.85 -13.80
CA SER A 182 -1.43 -16.98 -14.45
C SER A 182 -1.54 -16.94 -15.97
N SER A 183 -2.68 -16.49 -16.53
CA SER A 183 -2.88 -16.40 -17.96
C SER A 183 -2.03 -15.31 -18.60
N ARG A 184 -1.93 -14.15 -17.97
CA ARG A 184 -1.11 -13.02 -18.45
C ARG A 184 0.38 -13.33 -18.34
N ILE A 185 0.82 -13.96 -17.23
CA ILE A 185 2.21 -14.43 -17.10
C ILE A 185 2.57 -15.43 -18.21
N GLN A 186 1.68 -16.38 -18.53
CA GLN A 186 1.91 -17.32 -19.61
C GLN A 186 1.98 -16.64 -21.00
N LYS A 187 1.11 -15.65 -21.27
CA LYS A 187 1.17 -14.85 -22.50
C LYS A 187 2.49 -14.08 -22.62
N ILE A 188 2.92 -13.45 -21.53
CA ILE A 188 4.21 -12.74 -21.48
C ILE A 188 5.36 -13.72 -21.77
N ARG A 189 5.38 -14.88 -21.12
CA ARG A 189 6.40 -15.91 -21.36
C ARG A 189 6.43 -16.40 -22.80
N ALA A 190 5.27 -16.57 -23.42
CA ALA A 190 5.17 -17.00 -24.83
C ALA A 190 5.72 -15.94 -25.81
N SER A 191 5.73 -14.66 -25.43
CA SER A 191 6.22 -13.54 -26.24
C SER A 191 7.69 -13.18 -25.99
N LEU A 192 8.30 -13.75 -24.95
CA LEU A 192 9.68 -13.43 -24.55
C LEU A 192 10.66 -14.59 -24.87
N PRO A 193 11.94 -14.29 -25.08
CA PRO A 193 12.98 -15.32 -25.12
C PRO A 193 12.98 -16.16 -23.84
N SER A 194 13.32 -17.45 -23.96
CA SER A 194 13.25 -18.41 -22.84
C SER A 194 14.13 -18.06 -21.62
N ASN A 195 15.17 -17.27 -21.82
CA ASN A 195 16.08 -16.80 -20.79
C ASN A 195 15.64 -15.49 -20.13
N TYR A 196 14.53 -14.88 -20.55
CA TYR A 196 14.05 -13.63 -20.00
C TYR A 196 13.05 -13.89 -18.85
N ASN A 197 13.23 -13.17 -17.74
CA ASN A 197 12.34 -13.30 -16.59
C ASN A 197 11.03 -12.53 -16.84
N PRO A 198 9.86 -13.20 -16.84
CA PRO A 198 8.58 -12.55 -17.11
C PRO A 198 8.20 -11.44 -16.13
N PHE A 199 8.74 -11.47 -14.91
CA PHE A 199 8.51 -10.42 -13.92
C PHE A 199 9.29 -9.13 -14.20
N PHE A 200 10.14 -9.11 -15.23
CA PHE A 200 10.84 -7.90 -15.70
C PHE A 200 10.11 -7.18 -16.83
N TYR A 201 9.01 -7.76 -17.32
CA TYR A 201 8.28 -7.18 -18.46
C TYR A 201 7.58 -5.87 -18.12
N TYR A 202 6.99 -5.78 -16.94
CA TYR A 202 6.39 -4.55 -16.40
C TYR A 202 7.12 -4.11 -15.14
N ASP A 203 7.37 -2.81 -15.02
CA ASP A 203 8.07 -2.25 -13.85
C ASP A 203 7.19 -2.25 -12.59
N LYS A 204 5.89 -2.01 -12.74
CA LYS A 204 4.96 -1.91 -11.60
C LYS A 204 3.82 -2.92 -11.75
N THR A 205 3.74 -3.85 -10.84
CA THR A 205 2.83 -5.00 -10.96
C THR A 205 2.07 -5.27 -9.67
N ILE A 206 0.87 -5.86 -9.82
CA ILE A 206 0.08 -6.40 -8.72
C ILE A 206 -0.29 -7.85 -9.02
N VAL A 207 -0.11 -8.71 -8.02
CA VAL A 207 -0.31 -10.15 -8.16
C VAL A 207 -0.94 -10.76 -6.91
N SER A 208 -1.74 -11.81 -7.08
CA SER A 208 -2.29 -12.54 -5.95
C SER A 208 -1.24 -13.45 -5.32
N ILE A 209 -1.17 -13.45 -3.99
CA ILE A 209 -0.30 -14.35 -3.23
C ILE A 209 -0.56 -15.83 -3.56
N ASP A 210 -1.83 -16.17 -3.85
CA ASP A 210 -2.23 -17.53 -4.20
C ASP A 210 -1.78 -17.94 -5.61
N THR A 211 -1.58 -16.98 -6.51
CA THR A 211 -0.97 -17.23 -7.81
C THR A 211 0.49 -17.60 -7.66
N LEU A 212 1.26 -16.80 -6.90
CA LEU A 212 2.69 -16.99 -6.75
C LEU A 212 3.07 -18.25 -5.96
N LYS A 213 2.26 -18.64 -4.96
CA LYS A 213 2.59 -19.80 -4.09
C LYS A 213 2.41 -21.17 -4.75
N ARG A 214 1.57 -21.27 -5.81
CA ARG A 214 1.15 -22.55 -6.40
C ARG A 214 2.14 -23.13 -7.40
N ASP A 215 2.97 -22.30 -7.97
CA ASP A 215 3.81 -22.71 -9.11
C ASP A 215 5.29 -22.75 -8.71
N VAL A 216 5.86 -23.95 -8.70
CA VAL A 216 7.29 -24.18 -8.44
C VAL A 216 8.16 -23.44 -9.47
N GLU A 217 7.65 -23.27 -10.70
CA GLU A 217 8.33 -22.60 -11.78
C GLU A 217 8.49 -21.08 -11.55
N TYR A 218 7.50 -20.43 -10.88
CA TYR A 218 7.61 -19.01 -10.52
C TYR A 218 8.71 -18.76 -9.51
N ARG A 219 8.99 -19.73 -8.65
CA ARG A 219 10.01 -19.61 -7.61
C ARG A 219 11.37 -19.24 -8.19
N THR A 220 11.84 -19.93 -9.22
CA THR A 220 13.12 -19.64 -9.87
C THR A 220 13.16 -18.22 -10.46
N HIS A 221 12.05 -17.77 -11.05
CA HIS A 221 11.95 -16.42 -11.58
C HIS A 221 11.97 -15.36 -10.46
N LEU A 222 11.29 -15.61 -9.34
CA LEU A 222 11.27 -14.72 -8.18
C LEU A 222 12.62 -14.67 -7.46
N GLU A 223 13.33 -15.79 -7.35
CA GLU A 223 14.68 -15.86 -6.78
C GLU A 223 15.71 -15.04 -7.58
N ASN A 224 15.48 -14.87 -8.87
CA ASN A 224 16.32 -14.09 -9.78
C ASN A 224 15.78 -12.70 -10.09
N ALA A 225 14.71 -12.26 -9.41
CA ALA A 225 14.14 -10.94 -9.56
C ALA A 225 14.48 -10.06 -8.36
N TYR A 226 14.42 -8.73 -8.56
CA TYR A 226 14.60 -7.73 -7.52
C TYR A 226 13.65 -6.57 -7.75
N TRP A 227 13.11 -6.02 -6.68
CA TRP A 227 12.21 -4.87 -6.70
C TRP A 227 12.69 -3.78 -5.76
N ASP A 228 12.49 -2.53 -6.13
CA ASP A 228 12.76 -1.40 -5.25
C ASP A 228 11.78 -1.41 -4.07
N ILE A 229 10.49 -1.67 -4.38
CA ILE A 229 9.41 -1.70 -3.37
C ILE A 229 8.61 -2.99 -3.53
N ILE A 230 8.42 -3.71 -2.42
CA ILE A 230 7.41 -4.76 -2.30
C ILE A 230 6.38 -4.33 -1.26
N VAL A 231 5.10 -4.40 -1.64
CA VAL A 231 3.97 -4.20 -0.73
C VAL A 231 3.28 -5.54 -0.50
N ILE A 232 3.08 -5.93 0.75
CA ILE A 232 2.26 -7.10 1.13
C ILE A 232 1.03 -6.60 1.87
N ASP A 233 -0.12 -6.73 1.23
CA ASP A 233 -1.41 -6.40 1.82
C ASP A 233 -1.98 -7.62 2.55
N GLU A 234 -2.74 -7.40 3.64
CA GLU A 234 -3.24 -8.42 4.56
C GLU A 234 -2.10 -9.33 5.07
N ALA A 235 -1.04 -8.69 5.60
CA ALA A 235 0.21 -9.34 5.97
C ALA A 235 0.07 -10.46 7.01
N GLN A 236 -0.99 -10.48 7.82
CA GLN A 236 -1.29 -11.59 8.73
C GLN A 236 -1.42 -12.94 8.01
N ASN A 237 -1.72 -12.93 6.71
CA ASN A 237 -1.82 -14.16 5.90
C ASN A 237 -0.46 -14.79 5.57
N VAL A 238 0.63 -14.05 5.78
CA VAL A 238 2.00 -14.53 5.53
C VAL A 238 2.80 -14.82 6.81
N ALA A 239 2.24 -14.50 7.98
CA ALA A 239 2.84 -14.81 9.27
C ALA A 239 3.01 -16.32 9.46
N GLU A 240 4.02 -16.73 10.22
CA GLU A 240 4.22 -18.13 10.57
C GLU A 240 3.21 -18.57 11.62
N ARG A 241 2.51 -19.67 11.35
CA ARG A 241 1.51 -20.27 12.26
C ARG A 241 1.91 -21.71 12.58
N GLY A 242 2.25 -21.99 13.84
CA GLY A 242 2.67 -23.31 14.30
C GLY A 242 4.05 -23.74 13.80
N ASP A 243 4.36 -25.05 13.91
CA ASP A 243 5.68 -25.60 13.63
C ASP A 243 5.98 -25.81 12.13
N HIS A 244 4.96 -25.75 11.28
CA HIS A 244 5.12 -25.91 9.84
C HIS A 244 5.01 -24.57 9.10
N GLN A 245 6.09 -24.19 8.41
CA GLN A 245 6.08 -23.03 7.53
C GLN A 245 5.09 -23.19 6.37
N ALA A 246 4.04 -22.39 6.37
CA ALA A 246 3.09 -22.32 5.27
C ALA A 246 3.77 -21.84 3.97
N GLN A 247 3.27 -22.25 2.80
CA GLN A 247 3.81 -21.82 1.50
C GLN A 247 3.81 -20.29 1.34
N ARG A 248 2.79 -19.61 1.88
CA ARG A 248 2.69 -18.13 1.84
C ARG A 248 3.82 -17.47 2.65
N SER A 249 4.15 -18.01 3.82
CA SER A 249 5.25 -17.48 4.65
C SER A 249 6.62 -17.67 3.98
N ARG A 250 6.87 -18.83 3.37
CA ARG A 250 8.10 -19.07 2.61
C ARG A 250 8.26 -18.10 1.44
N LEU A 251 7.17 -17.87 0.70
CA LEU A 251 7.14 -16.90 -0.39
C LEU A 251 7.44 -15.48 0.11
N ALA A 252 6.79 -15.04 1.19
CA ALA A 252 7.01 -13.70 1.74
C ALA A 252 8.44 -13.50 2.22
N LYS A 253 9.05 -14.51 2.86
CA LYS A 253 10.48 -14.48 3.24
C LYS A 253 11.41 -14.40 2.02
N LEU A 254 11.10 -15.13 0.95
CA LEU A 254 11.83 -15.00 -0.31
C LEU A 254 11.76 -13.56 -0.83
N LEU A 255 10.56 -13.00 -0.91
CA LEU A 255 10.32 -11.64 -1.40
C LEU A 255 10.97 -10.58 -0.52
N ALA A 256 10.99 -10.76 0.80
CA ALA A 256 11.67 -9.87 1.75
C ALA A 256 13.17 -9.70 1.45
N ASN A 257 13.83 -10.76 0.96
CA ASN A 257 15.22 -10.73 0.56
C ASN A 257 15.44 -10.22 -0.88
N ARG A 258 14.36 -9.86 -1.59
CA ARG A 258 14.40 -9.41 -2.99
C ARG A 258 13.89 -7.98 -3.17
N SER A 259 13.94 -7.19 -2.10
CA SER A 259 13.58 -5.78 -2.14
C SER A 259 14.43 -4.94 -1.19
N ASP A 260 14.63 -3.67 -1.57
CA ASP A 260 15.15 -2.65 -0.64
C ASP A 260 14.06 -2.21 0.34
N THR A 261 12.92 -1.80 -0.18
CA THR A 261 11.76 -1.36 0.60
C THR A 261 10.72 -2.47 0.71
N MET A 262 10.18 -2.63 1.92
CA MET A 262 9.04 -3.51 2.16
C MET A 262 7.98 -2.82 3.00
N ILE A 263 6.76 -2.77 2.49
CA ILE A 263 5.60 -2.19 3.16
C ILE A 263 4.60 -3.32 3.43
N MET A 264 4.31 -3.57 4.67
CA MET A 264 3.30 -4.55 5.07
C MET A 264 2.06 -3.82 5.59
N LEU A 265 0.87 -4.28 5.19
CA LEU A 265 -0.40 -3.72 5.63
C LEU A 265 -1.20 -4.82 6.34
N SER A 266 -1.68 -4.54 7.56
CA SER A 266 -2.54 -5.45 8.30
C SER A 266 -3.42 -4.69 9.27
N ALA A 267 -4.67 -5.11 9.45
CA ALA A 267 -5.50 -4.60 10.55
C ALA A 267 -5.32 -5.44 11.83
N THR A 268 -4.91 -6.69 11.67
CA THR A 268 -4.70 -7.67 12.74
C THR A 268 -3.33 -8.32 12.54
N PRO A 269 -2.23 -7.65 12.95
CA PRO A 269 -0.86 -8.05 12.58
C PRO A 269 -0.37 -9.33 13.25
N HIS A 270 -1.10 -9.88 14.21
CA HIS A 270 -0.72 -11.10 14.93
C HIS A 270 -1.95 -11.96 15.28
N ASP A 271 -1.69 -13.24 15.53
CA ASP A 271 -2.66 -14.25 15.94
C ASP A 271 -2.52 -14.62 17.45
N GLY A 272 -2.02 -13.71 18.27
CA GLY A 272 -1.78 -13.91 19.70
C GLY A 272 -0.52 -14.68 20.07
N ARG A 273 0.24 -15.13 19.09
CA ARG A 273 1.51 -15.83 19.30
C ARG A 273 2.67 -14.88 19.04
N ALA A 274 3.54 -14.73 20.03
CA ALA A 274 4.75 -13.91 19.90
C ALA A 274 5.55 -14.27 18.64
N LYS A 275 5.70 -15.57 18.36
CA LYS A 275 6.40 -16.12 17.20
C LYS A 275 5.78 -15.70 15.86
N SER A 276 4.45 -15.59 15.79
CA SER A 276 3.74 -15.17 14.57
C SER A 276 4.06 -13.71 14.23
N PHE A 277 3.95 -12.82 15.20
CA PHE A 277 4.29 -11.41 15.02
C PHE A 277 5.78 -11.20 14.77
N ALA A 278 6.66 -11.87 15.54
CA ALA A 278 8.10 -11.85 15.33
C ALA A 278 8.47 -12.28 13.89
N SER A 279 7.73 -13.22 13.30
CA SER A 279 7.97 -13.62 11.91
C SER A 279 7.74 -12.51 10.90
N LEU A 280 6.75 -11.62 11.13
CA LEU A 280 6.51 -10.43 10.28
C LEU A 280 7.61 -9.38 10.49
N MET A 281 8.00 -9.13 11.75
CA MET A 281 9.08 -8.20 12.06
C MET A 281 10.41 -8.64 11.44
N ASN A 282 10.75 -9.94 11.53
CA ASN A 282 11.95 -10.51 10.93
C ASN A 282 11.89 -10.58 9.38
N MET A 283 10.72 -10.46 8.75
CA MET A 283 10.63 -10.22 7.30
C MET A 283 10.97 -8.77 6.95
N LEU A 284 10.62 -7.81 7.82
CA LEU A 284 11.00 -6.41 7.64
C LEU A 284 12.48 -6.21 7.96
N ASP A 285 12.92 -6.69 9.10
CA ASP A 285 14.33 -6.61 9.52
C ASP A 285 14.76 -7.94 10.17
N PRO A 286 15.49 -8.80 9.45
CA PRO A 286 15.89 -10.09 9.95
C PRO A 286 16.90 -10.02 11.12
N THR A 287 17.41 -8.82 11.43
CA THR A 287 18.31 -8.60 12.58
C THR A 287 17.57 -8.19 13.85
N ALA A 288 16.30 -7.76 13.75
CA ALA A 288 15.56 -7.10 14.84
C ALA A 288 15.30 -8.06 16.02
N ILE A 289 14.74 -9.24 15.78
CA ILE A 289 14.31 -10.15 16.84
C ILE A 289 15.16 -11.41 16.85
N ALA A 290 15.98 -11.55 17.90
CA ALA A 290 16.83 -12.73 18.12
C ALA A 290 16.03 -13.94 18.65
N ASN A 291 15.16 -13.71 19.64
CA ASN A 291 14.30 -14.74 20.21
C ASN A 291 12.82 -14.48 19.84
N PRO A 292 12.22 -15.26 18.93
CA PRO A 292 10.84 -15.07 18.50
C PRO A 292 9.79 -15.26 19.59
N GLU A 293 10.14 -15.85 20.73
CA GLU A 293 9.22 -16.08 21.85
C GLU A 293 9.30 -15.02 22.94
N ASN A 294 10.41 -14.26 22.96
CA ASN A 294 10.63 -13.21 23.96
C ASN A 294 11.43 -12.05 23.36
N TYR A 295 10.78 -10.94 23.09
CA TYR A 295 11.37 -9.71 22.57
C TYR A 295 10.71 -8.47 23.19
N THR A 296 11.35 -7.33 23.08
CA THR A 296 10.93 -6.07 23.72
C THR A 296 10.42 -5.06 22.68
N PRO A 297 9.72 -4.00 23.10
CA PRO A 297 9.36 -2.90 22.21
C PRO A 297 10.54 -2.26 21.48
N ASP A 298 11.72 -2.20 22.13
CA ASP A 298 12.93 -1.64 21.53
C ASP A 298 13.42 -2.47 20.32
N ASP A 299 13.23 -3.79 20.34
CA ASP A 299 13.65 -4.68 19.25
C ASP A 299 12.83 -4.43 17.95
N ILE A 300 11.60 -3.88 18.08
CA ILE A 300 10.69 -3.61 16.96
C ILE A 300 10.47 -2.12 16.70
N ARG A 301 11.17 -1.26 17.43
CA ARG A 301 11.03 0.19 17.35
C ARG A 301 11.22 0.71 15.93
N GLY A 302 10.26 1.49 15.43
CA GLY A 302 10.25 2.07 14.11
C GLY A 302 9.99 1.10 12.95
N LEU A 303 9.74 -0.20 13.22
CA LEU A 303 9.33 -1.18 12.21
C LEU A 303 7.81 -1.27 12.07
N CYS A 304 7.06 -0.75 13.02
CA CYS A 304 5.61 -0.85 13.05
C CYS A 304 4.99 0.46 13.51
N ILE A 305 3.85 0.78 12.91
CA ILE A 305 2.95 1.84 13.37
C ILE A 305 1.56 1.26 13.50
N ARG A 306 0.87 1.54 14.61
CA ARG A 306 -0.49 1.09 14.87
C ARG A 306 -1.30 2.14 15.57
N ARG A 307 -2.45 2.51 14.98
CA ARG A 307 -3.37 3.50 15.54
C ARG A 307 -4.80 3.00 15.48
N PHE A 308 -5.58 3.49 16.41
CA PHE A 308 -7.00 3.24 16.51
C PHE A 308 -7.78 4.51 16.18
N LYS A 309 -9.08 4.38 15.87
CA LYS A 309 -9.94 5.54 15.58
C LYS A 309 -9.94 6.57 16.71
N LYS A 310 -9.77 6.13 17.99
CA LYS A 310 -9.70 7.02 19.12
C LYS A 310 -8.46 7.92 19.13
N ASP A 311 -7.31 7.37 18.71
CA ASP A 311 -6.01 8.05 18.73
C ASP A 311 -5.95 9.20 17.71
N VAL A 312 -6.72 9.07 16.62
CA VAL A 312 -6.78 10.08 15.55
C VAL A 312 -8.02 10.96 15.60
N LYS A 313 -8.89 10.80 16.63
CA LYS A 313 -10.19 11.46 16.71
C LYS A 313 -10.06 12.99 16.68
N ASP A 314 -9.08 13.55 17.35
CA ASP A 314 -8.85 15.00 17.43
C ASP A 314 -8.36 15.60 16.11
N GLN A 315 -7.68 14.80 15.29
CA GLN A 315 -7.19 15.21 13.96
C GLN A 315 -8.28 15.15 12.89
N VAL A 316 -9.37 14.42 13.16
CA VAL A 316 -10.43 14.09 12.18
C VAL A 316 -11.80 14.57 12.63
N SER A 317 -11.87 15.67 13.39
CA SER A 317 -13.12 16.22 13.92
C SER A 317 -14.16 16.40 12.80
N GLY A 318 -15.24 15.59 12.87
CA GLY A 318 -16.37 15.60 11.94
C GLY A 318 -16.36 14.58 10.80
N SER A 319 -15.28 13.81 10.61
CA SER A 319 -15.17 12.84 9.49
C SER A 319 -15.57 11.41 9.86
N PHE A 320 -15.63 11.08 11.15
CA PHE A 320 -16.18 9.81 11.65
C PHE A 320 -17.49 10.05 12.39
N LEU A 321 -18.58 9.54 11.85
CA LEU A 321 -19.88 9.56 12.50
C LEU A 321 -19.97 8.40 13.48
N GLU A 322 -20.31 8.67 14.74
CA GLU A 322 -20.51 7.62 15.74
C GLU A 322 -21.58 6.62 15.26
N ARG A 323 -21.24 5.34 15.28
CA ARG A 323 -22.14 4.27 14.86
C ARG A 323 -23.30 4.11 15.87
N ASN A 324 -24.47 3.70 15.38
CA ASN A 324 -25.63 3.34 16.18
C ASN A 324 -25.72 1.81 16.24
N ILE A 325 -25.66 1.23 17.44
CA ILE A 325 -25.82 -0.22 17.64
C ILE A 325 -27.15 -0.46 18.33
N THR A 326 -27.94 -1.41 17.78
CA THR A 326 -29.23 -1.82 18.37
C THR A 326 -29.35 -3.33 18.37
N LEU A 327 -29.77 -3.89 19.50
CA LEU A 327 -30.07 -5.30 19.67
C LEU A 327 -31.56 -5.54 19.37
N GLU A 328 -31.83 -6.37 18.37
CA GLU A 328 -33.20 -6.74 17.94
C GLU A 328 -33.56 -8.12 18.46
N TYR A 329 -34.42 -8.17 19.44
CA TYR A 329 -34.86 -9.42 20.09
C TYR A 329 -36.08 -10.02 19.42
N CYS A 330 -36.11 -11.34 19.27
CA CYS A 330 -37.30 -12.15 18.96
C CYS A 330 -37.37 -13.32 19.92
N HIS A 331 -38.57 -13.81 20.17
CA HIS A 331 -38.82 -15.01 20.95
C HIS A 331 -38.96 -16.20 20.02
N ALA A 332 -38.35 -17.32 20.36
CA ALA A 332 -38.46 -18.57 19.60
C ALA A 332 -39.92 -19.03 19.51
N SER A 333 -40.33 -19.55 18.37
CA SER A 333 -41.62 -20.20 18.19
C SER A 333 -41.69 -21.55 18.91
N ALA A 334 -42.87 -22.11 19.07
CA ALA A 334 -43.03 -23.43 19.67
C ALA A 334 -42.30 -24.55 18.92
N CYS A 335 -42.21 -24.43 17.58
CA CYS A 335 -41.45 -25.35 16.72
C CYS A 335 -39.94 -25.21 16.93
N GLU A 336 -39.44 -23.99 17.04
CA GLU A 336 -38.02 -23.71 17.33
C GLU A 336 -37.65 -24.17 18.74
N GLU A 337 -38.48 -23.87 19.76
CA GLU A 337 -38.25 -24.33 21.13
C GLU A 337 -38.22 -25.89 21.25
N TYR A 338 -39.03 -26.59 20.47
CA TYR A 338 -39.00 -28.05 20.41
C TYR A 338 -37.65 -28.53 19.81
N ALA A 339 -37.21 -27.96 18.71
CA ALA A 339 -35.93 -28.33 18.10
C ALA A 339 -34.74 -28.00 19.03
N TYR A 340 -34.77 -26.83 19.72
CA TYR A 340 -33.74 -26.44 20.70
C TYR A 340 -33.72 -27.39 21.90
N GLY A 341 -34.88 -27.88 22.33
CA GLY A 341 -34.99 -28.91 23.37
C GLY A 341 -34.33 -30.21 22.99
N LEU A 342 -34.61 -30.70 21.77
CA LEU A 342 -33.98 -31.91 21.23
C LEU A 342 -32.47 -31.78 21.16
N PHE A 343 -32.00 -30.66 20.66
CA PHE A 343 -30.55 -30.39 20.57
C PHE A 343 -29.91 -30.35 21.97
N ALA A 344 -30.51 -29.66 22.94
CA ALA A 344 -29.97 -29.52 24.30
C ALA A 344 -29.91 -30.86 25.05
N ASP A 345 -30.85 -31.76 24.76
CA ASP A 345 -30.93 -33.10 25.37
C ASP A 345 -30.10 -34.15 24.60
N MET A 346 -29.57 -33.80 23.41
CA MET A 346 -28.85 -34.74 22.57
C MET A 346 -27.45 -35.06 23.14
N GLN A 347 -27.25 -36.37 23.40
CA GLN A 347 -25.96 -36.94 23.80
C GLN A 347 -25.50 -37.93 22.74
N LEU A 348 -24.52 -37.56 21.94
CA LEU A 348 -23.97 -38.43 20.92
C LEU A 348 -22.95 -39.41 21.50
N GLN A 349 -22.95 -40.67 21.05
CA GLN A 349 -22.02 -41.69 21.54
C GLN A 349 -20.56 -41.37 21.19
N MET A 350 -20.32 -40.67 20.11
CA MET A 350 -19.00 -40.20 19.73
C MET A 350 -18.38 -39.24 20.77
N ASP A 351 -19.19 -38.67 21.68
CA ASP A 351 -18.70 -37.79 22.74
C ASP A 351 -17.99 -38.58 23.87
N PHE A 352 -18.13 -39.89 23.91
CA PHE A 352 -17.64 -40.78 24.98
C PHE A 352 -16.48 -41.70 24.57
N GLY A 353 -16.04 -41.74 23.30
CA GLY A 353 -15.03 -42.64 22.76
C GLY A 353 -13.62 -42.06 22.64
N LYS A 354 -12.69 -42.85 22.05
CA LYS A 354 -11.32 -42.44 21.74
C LYS A 354 -11.24 -41.21 20.80
N THR A 355 -12.36 -40.81 20.18
CA THR A 355 -12.58 -39.69 19.28
C THR A 355 -13.28 -38.49 19.94
N ARG A 356 -13.18 -38.37 21.27
CA ARG A 356 -13.85 -37.35 22.10
C ARG A 356 -13.75 -35.93 21.53
N GLY A 357 -12.58 -35.49 21.03
CA GLY A 357 -12.38 -34.17 20.44
C GLY A 357 -13.14 -33.96 19.12
N THR A 358 -13.40 -35.00 18.33
CA THR A 358 -14.09 -34.91 17.03
C THR A 358 -15.62 -34.81 17.19
N GLY A 359 -16.17 -35.42 18.24
CA GLY A 359 -17.57 -35.33 18.56
C GLY A 359 -17.98 -33.96 19.05
N GLN A 360 -17.14 -33.37 19.91
CA GLN A 360 -17.36 -32.06 20.48
C GLN A 360 -17.32 -30.98 19.42
N LEU A 361 -16.33 -31.01 18.52
CA LEU A 361 -16.24 -30.11 17.36
C LEU A 361 -17.46 -30.18 16.44
N PHE A 362 -18.02 -31.36 16.25
CA PHE A 362 -19.22 -31.52 15.46
C PHE A 362 -20.45 -30.93 16.17
N LYS A 363 -20.61 -31.14 17.47
CA LYS A 363 -21.73 -30.58 18.26
C LYS A 363 -21.69 -29.05 18.22
N THR A 364 -20.53 -28.44 18.39
CA THR A 364 -20.32 -26.98 18.28
C THR A 364 -20.65 -26.45 16.87
N SER A 365 -20.19 -27.15 15.84
CA SER A 365 -20.53 -26.77 14.45
C SER A 365 -22.03 -26.89 14.16
N LEU A 366 -22.69 -27.91 14.75
CA LEU A 366 -24.12 -28.09 14.63
C LEU A 366 -24.90 -27.00 15.38
N GLU A 367 -24.42 -26.58 16.55
CA GLU A 367 -24.98 -25.49 17.35
C GLU A 367 -24.92 -24.16 16.60
N LYS A 368 -23.77 -23.79 16.04
CA LYS A 368 -23.64 -22.64 15.19
C LYS A 368 -24.60 -22.66 13.99
N SER A 369 -24.76 -23.85 13.39
CA SER A 369 -25.70 -24.01 12.28
C SER A 369 -27.17 -23.88 12.73
N LEU A 370 -27.52 -24.38 13.92
CA LEU A 370 -28.83 -24.28 14.52
C LEU A 370 -29.20 -22.80 14.81
N PHE A 371 -28.25 -22.03 15.35
CA PHE A 371 -28.44 -20.61 15.61
C PHE A 371 -28.36 -19.75 14.36
N SER A 372 -27.89 -20.25 13.24
CA SER A 372 -27.92 -19.53 11.97
C SER A 372 -29.29 -19.69 11.29
N SER A 373 -29.67 -20.90 10.91
CA SER A 373 -31.02 -21.22 10.38
C SER A 373 -31.37 -22.71 10.44
N PRO A 374 -32.66 -23.05 10.42
CA PRO A 374 -33.11 -24.42 10.29
C PRO A 374 -32.51 -25.14 9.07
N THR A 375 -32.44 -24.46 7.93
CA THR A 375 -31.91 -25.00 6.67
C THR A 375 -30.41 -25.32 6.77
N ALA A 376 -29.61 -24.45 7.41
CA ALA A 376 -28.19 -24.66 7.61
C ALA A 376 -27.95 -25.86 8.55
N CYS A 377 -28.74 -25.99 9.61
CA CYS A 377 -28.65 -27.13 10.55
C CYS A 377 -29.03 -28.44 9.88
N ILE A 378 -30.13 -28.50 9.12
CA ILE A 378 -30.57 -29.66 8.34
C ILE A 378 -29.42 -30.10 7.41
N LYS A 379 -28.79 -29.20 6.70
CA LYS A 379 -27.68 -29.51 5.79
C LYS A 379 -26.49 -30.13 6.53
N SER A 380 -26.10 -29.57 7.67
CA SER A 380 -25.02 -30.10 8.51
C SER A 380 -25.34 -31.51 9.01
N ILE A 381 -26.60 -31.77 9.38
CA ILE A 381 -27.08 -33.11 9.80
C ILE A 381 -27.02 -34.07 8.62
N GLU A 382 -27.53 -33.71 7.45
CA GLU A 382 -27.52 -34.56 6.24
C GLU A 382 -26.12 -34.99 5.83
N GLU A 383 -25.16 -34.03 5.81
CA GLU A 383 -23.77 -34.35 5.51
C GLU A 383 -23.17 -35.34 6.53
N ARG A 384 -23.53 -35.20 7.79
CA ARG A 384 -23.08 -36.12 8.83
C ARG A 384 -23.72 -37.49 8.68
N LEU A 385 -25.04 -37.54 8.46
CA LEU A 385 -25.76 -38.81 8.23
C LEU A 385 -25.20 -39.55 7.01
N GLN A 386 -24.90 -38.88 5.92
CA GLN A 386 -24.25 -39.50 4.76
C GLN A 386 -22.89 -40.14 5.09
N LYS A 387 -22.11 -39.55 5.97
CA LYS A 387 -20.83 -40.11 6.44
C LYS A 387 -21.05 -41.32 7.32
N LEU A 388 -22.02 -41.28 8.25
CA LEU A 388 -22.39 -42.39 9.15
C LEU A 388 -22.97 -43.57 8.35
N TYR A 389 -23.83 -43.34 7.38
CA TYR A 389 -24.36 -44.41 6.51
C TYR A 389 -23.28 -45.07 5.63
N LYS A 390 -22.26 -44.33 5.17
CA LYS A 390 -21.14 -44.91 4.42
C LYS A 390 -20.21 -45.79 5.27
N LYS A 391 -20.09 -45.53 6.59
CA LYS A 391 -19.20 -46.23 7.52
C LYS A 391 -19.96 -46.99 8.57
N TYR A 392 -21.17 -47.48 8.27
CA TYR A 392 -22.13 -48.05 9.20
C TYR A 392 -21.52 -49.01 10.20
N ASN A 393 -21.58 -48.66 11.49
CA ASN A 393 -21.25 -49.49 12.65
C ASN A 393 -22.49 -49.60 13.56
N SER A 394 -22.61 -50.69 14.28
CA SER A 394 -23.72 -50.90 15.23
C SER A 394 -23.80 -49.83 16.32
N ASP A 395 -22.69 -49.21 16.65
CA ASP A 395 -22.60 -48.17 17.68
C ASP A 395 -23.12 -46.81 17.21
N ASP A 396 -23.24 -46.59 15.90
CA ASP A 396 -23.69 -45.32 15.29
C ASP A 396 -25.23 -45.22 15.21
N ILE A 397 -25.96 -46.27 15.50
CA ILE A 397 -27.43 -46.34 15.35
C ILE A 397 -28.14 -45.30 16.23
N LYS A 398 -27.65 -45.09 17.45
CA LYS A 398 -28.23 -44.10 18.38
C LYS A 398 -28.03 -42.69 17.88
N ASP A 399 -26.84 -42.38 17.42
CA ASP A 399 -26.48 -41.06 16.87
C ASP A 399 -27.28 -40.78 15.61
N ILE A 400 -27.44 -41.74 14.71
CA ILE A 400 -28.25 -41.62 13.51
C ILE A 400 -29.70 -41.27 13.88
N ARG A 401 -30.31 -41.98 14.81
CA ARG A 401 -31.70 -41.74 15.23
C ARG A 401 -31.87 -40.31 15.82
N LEU A 402 -30.96 -39.90 16.71
CA LEU A 402 -31.01 -38.55 17.30
C LEU A 402 -30.87 -37.45 16.27
N LEU A 403 -29.98 -37.61 15.29
CA LEU A 403 -29.79 -36.67 14.20
C LEU A 403 -30.99 -36.63 13.23
N GLU A 404 -31.62 -37.77 12.94
CA GLU A 404 -32.84 -37.84 12.15
C GLU A 404 -34.02 -37.16 12.84
N GLU A 405 -34.19 -37.38 14.16
CA GLU A 405 -35.23 -36.77 14.95
C GLU A 405 -35.10 -35.22 14.97
N LEU A 406 -33.87 -34.72 15.16
CA LEU A 406 -33.59 -33.29 15.10
C LEU A 406 -33.84 -32.71 13.70
N ARG A 407 -33.40 -33.42 12.64
CA ARG A 407 -33.65 -33.03 11.26
C ARG A 407 -35.14 -32.87 10.96
N ASP A 408 -35.93 -33.87 11.39
CA ASP A 408 -37.38 -33.94 11.15
C ASP A 408 -38.13 -32.85 11.96
N ALA A 409 -37.61 -32.49 13.13
CA ALA A 409 -38.13 -31.37 13.89
C ALA A 409 -37.84 -30.03 13.21
N LEU A 410 -36.62 -29.83 12.75
CA LEU A 410 -36.22 -28.62 12.00
C LEU A 410 -36.96 -28.45 10.67
N ALA A 411 -37.24 -29.55 9.95
CA ALA A 411 -37.97 -29.54 8.69
C ALA A 411 -39.45 -29.09 8.86
N LYS A 412 -40.00 -29.12 10.08
CA LYS A 412 -41.35 -28.61 10.40
C LYS A 412 -41.40 -27.11 10.61
N ILE A 413 -40.26 -26.45 10.77
CA ILE A 413 -40.19 -25.00 10.96
C ILE A 413 -40.43 -24.33 9.60
N THR A 414 -41.60 -23.73 9.46
CA THR A 414 -41.95 -22.98 8.26
C THR A 414 -41.35 -21.56 8.30
N PRO A 415 -41.30 -20.81 7.19
CA PRO A 415 -40.86 -19.41 7.23
C PRO A 415 -41.62 -18.54 8.25
N ASN A 416 -42.88 -18.87 8.52
CA ASN A 416 -43.70 -18.14 9.52
C ASN A 416 -43.31 -18.54 10.96
N ASP A 417 -42.76 -19.69 11.16
CA ASP A 417 -42.30 -20.17 12.47
C ASP A 417 -40.86 -19.80 12.75
N PHE A 418 -40.09 -19.39 11.71
CA PHE A 418 -38.72 -18.95 11.88
C PHE A 418 -38.69 -17.48 12.35
N MET A 419 -38.72 -17.28 13.66
CA MET A 419 -38.96 -15.98 14.27
C MET A 419 -37.88 -14.96 14.02
N ARG A 420 -36.62 -15.35 13.86
CA ARG A 420 -35.54 -14.44 13.47
C ARG A 420 -35.78 -13.86 12.08
N TYR A 421 -36.18 -14.70 11.13
CA TYR A 421 -36.55 -14.26 9.80
C TYR A 421 -37.76 -13.32 9.81
N GLN A 422 -38.81 -13.65 10.59
CA GLN A 422 -40.01 -12.80 10.75
C GLN A 422 -39.64 -11.43 11.36
N LYS A 423 -38.73 -11.40 12.33
CA LYS A 423 -38.23 -10.17 12.93
C LYS A 423 -37.45 -9.34 11.92
N LEU A 424 -36.59 -9.96 11.07
CA LEU A 424 -35.91 -9.27 9.97
C LEU A 424 -36.91 -8.65 9.00
N LEU A 425 -37.93 -9.39 8.57
CA LEU A 425 -38.95 -8.93 7.68
C LEU A 425 -39.77 -7.76 8.28
N ALA A 426 -40.10 -7.84 9.57
CA ALA A 426 -40.76 -6.79 10.31
C ALA A 426 -39.87 -5.54 10.41
N LEU A 427 -38.56 -5.71 10.68
CA LEU A 427 -37.60 -4.62 10.74
C LEU A 427 -37.51 -3.87 9.40
N LEU A 428 -37.36 -4.59 8.30
CA LEU A 428 -37.27 -3.99 6.96
C LEU A 428 -38.56 -3.24 6.52
N ARG A 429 -39.70 -3.60 7.13
CA ARG A 429 -41.01 -2.93 6.92
C ARG A 429 -41.32 -1.84 7.96
N CYS A 430 -40.51 -1.73 9.02
CA CYS A 430 -40.75 -0.84 10.13
C CYS A 430 -40.53 0.62 9.77
N ARG A 431 -41.45 1.50 10.16
CA ARG A 431 -41.33 2.95 9.95
C ARG A 431 -40.18 3.58 10.76
N GLU A 432 -39.86 3.02 11.90
CA GLU A 432 -38.79 3.54 12.76
C GLU A 432 -37.43 3.23 12.17
N TYR A 433 -37.24 2.08 11.49
CA TYR A 433 -36.04 1.74 10.76
C TYR A 433 -35.90 2.61 9.51
N ALA A 434 -37.01 3.12 9.00
CA ALA A 434 -37.10 4.11 7.89
C ALA A 434 -36.29 3.69 6.64
N TRP A 435 -36.16 2.40 6.37
CA TRP A 435 -35.55 1.93 5.12
C TRP A 435 -36.56 2.01 3.98
N ASP A 436 -36.17 2.67 2.91
CA ASP A 436 -36.98 2.76 1.69
C ASP A 436 -36.33 2.03 0.53
N ALA A 437 -36.90 0.90 0.15
CA ALA A 437 -36.45 0.10 -0.99
C ALA A 437 -36.50 0.84 -2.34
N LYS A 438 -37.20 1.96 -2.44
CA LYS A 438 -37.21 2.82 -3.65
C LYS A 438 -36.08 3.83 -3.68
N ALA A 439 -35.52 4.15 -2.52
CA ALA A 439 -34.37 5.04 -2.44
C ALA A 439 -33.15 4.40 -3.09
N THR A 440 -32.48 5.13 -3.96
CA THR A 440 -31.30 4.62 -4.68
C THR A 440 -30.01 4.69 -3.86
N ASP A 441 -30.02 5.48 -2.78
CA ASP A 441 -28.88 5.78 -1.90
C ASP A 441 -29.04 5.23 -0.47
N ASP A 442 -30.01 4.34 -0.24
CA ASP A 442 -30.24 3.68 1.04
C ASP A 442 -30.31 2.15 0.88
N ARG A 443 -29.18 1.49 1.02
CA ARG A 443 -29.01 0.06 0.84
C ARG A 443 -28.75 -0.64 2.15
N VAL A 444 -29.10 -1.93 2.20
CA VAL A 444 -28.91 -2.77 3.39
C VAL A 444 -27.95 -3.89 3.09
N VAL A 445 -27.00 -4.12 4.01
CA VAL A 445 -26.11 -5.29 4.01
C VAL A 445 -26.56 -6.22 5.14
N ILE A 446 -26.73 -7.49 4.83
CA ILE A 446 -27.10 -8.53 5.78
C ILE A 446 -25.97 -9.56 5.79
N PHE A 447 -25.30 -9.74 6.93
CA PHE A 447 -24.27 -10.74 7.10
C PHE A 447 -24.83 -11.99 7.78
N THR A 448 -24.38 -13.14 7.30
CA THR A 448 -24.62 -14.46 7.89
C THR A 448 -23.40 -15.37 7.73
N GLU A 449 -23.14 -16.24 8.69
CA GLU A 449 -22.00 -17.16 8.65
C GLU A 449 -22.18 -18.28 7.60
N ARG A 450 -23.44 -18.76 7.45
CA ARG A 450 -23.77 -19.97 6.66
C ARG A 450 -24.30 -19.66 5.27
N ILE A 451 -23.72 -20.33 4.25
CA ILE A 451 -24.14 -20.17 2.84
C ILE A 451 -25.62 -20.56 2.65
N GLU A 452 -26.07 -21.62 3.33
CA GLU A 452 -27.47 -22.06 3.26
C GLU A 452 -28.44 -21.02 3.84
N THR A 453 -28.07 -20.36 4.94
CA THR A 453 -28.82 -19.24 5.50
C THR A 453 -28.85 -18.05 4.53
N MET A 454 -27.73 -17.75 3.90
CA MET A 454 -27.63 -16.69 2.89
C MET A 454 -28.62 -16.92 1.73
N LYS A 455 -28.61 -18.13 1.15
CA LYS A 455 -29.54 -18.54 0.08
C LYS A 455 -30.98 -18.46 0.53
N TYR A 456 -31.28 -19.01 1.72
CA TYR A 456 -32.59 -18.95 2.32
C TYR A 456 -33.11 -17.52 2.45
N LEU A 457 -32.31 -16.64 3.00
CA LEU A 457 -32.67 -15.23 3.16
C LEU A 457 -32.91 -14.55 1.81
N ALA A 458 -32.03 -14.74 0.86
CA ALA A 458 -32.18 -14.13 -0.45
C ALA A 458 -33.44 -14.57 -1.18
N GLU A 459 -33.76 -15.87 -1.13
CA GLU A 459 -34.97 -16.43 -1.77
C GLU A 459 -36.25 -15.92 -1.10
N HIS A 460 -36.37 -16.06 0.21
CA HIS A 460 -37.62 -15.72 0.92
C HIS A 460 -37.83 -14.21 0.99
N LEU A 461 -36.76 -13.41 1.16
CA LEU A 461 -36.90 -11.93 1.11
C LEU A 461 -37.37 -11.44 -0.27
N ARG A 462 -36.95 -12.09 -1.37
CA ARG A 462 -37.47 -11.76 -2.71
C ARG A 462 -38.96 -12.00 -2.80
N GLN A 463 -39.43 -13.13 -2.29
CA GLN A 463 -40.84 -13.51 -2.31
C GLN A 463 -41.66 -12.59 -1.40
N ASP A 464 -41.29 -12.44 -0.14
CA ASP A 464 -42.09 -11.73 0.89
C ASP A 464 -42.10 -10.22 0.73
N LEU A 465 -41.04 -9.63 0.14
CA LEU A 465 -40.98 -8.20 -0.19
C LEU A 465 -41.44 -7.88 -1.61
N GLY A 466 -41.77 -8.92 -2.43
CA GLY A 466 -42.22 -8.77 -3.79
C GLY A 466 -41.16 -8.18 -4.74
N PHE A 467 -39.88 -8.50 -4.50
CA PHE A 467 -38.77 -7.98 -5.28
C PHE A 467 -38.45 -8.87 -6.48
N LYS A 468 -37.96 -8.22 -7.54
CA LYS A 468 -37.35 -8.92 -8.67
C LYS A 468 -36.02 -9.56 -8.28
N GLU A 469 -35.60 -10.57 -9.02
CA GLU A 469 -34.38 -11.35 -8.75
C GLU A 469 -33.11 -10.47 -8.61
N ASN A 470 -33.01 -9.40 -9.37
CA ASN A 470 -31.88 -8.49 -9.39
C ASN A 470 -31.85 -7.44 -8.26
N VAL A 471 -32.86 -7.38 -7.38
CA VAL A 471 -32.93 -6.41 -6.27
C VAL A 471 -32.16 -6.90 -5.03
N ILE A 472 -32.13 -8.21 -4.81
CA ILE A 472 -31.39 -8.86 -3.73
C ILE A 472 -30.30 -9.70 -4.36
N GLN A 473 -29.06 -9.44 -3.98
CA GLN A 473 -27.89 -10.18 -4.45
C GLN A 473 -27.19 -10.90 -3.31
N GLU A 474 -26.48 -11.97 -3.64
CA GLU A 474 -25.78 -12.82 -2.71
C GLU A 474 -24.28 -12.72 -2.97
N ILE A 475 -23.45 -12.72 -1.91
CA ILE A 475 -21.99 -12.83 -2.03
C ILE A 475 -21.48 -13.91 -1.09
N SER A 476 -20.74 -14.87 -1.63
CA SER A 476 -20.09 -15.93 -0.87
C SER A 476 -18.70 -16.23 -1.40
N GLY A 477 -17.87 -16.87 -0.57
CA GLY A 477 -16.52 -17.28 -0.94
C GLY A 477 -16.44 -18.34 -2.05
N GLY A 478 -17.55 -19.01 -2.36
CA GLY A 478 -17.62 -19.97 -3.46
C GLY A 478 -17.75 -19.36 -4.86
N MET A 479 -18.05 -18.05 -4.96
CA MET A 479 -18.15 -17.33 -6.22
C MET A 479 -16.78 -16.99 -6.78
N SER A 480 -16.71 -16.79 -8.10
CA SER A 480 -15.50 -16.25 -8.72
C SER A 480 -15.28 -14.80 -8.28
N ASP A 481 -14.02 -14.40 -8.17
CA ASP A 481 -13.68 -13.03 -7.73
C ASP A 481 -14.23 -11.95 -8.68
N ALA A 482 -14.27 -12.24 -9.98
CA ALA A 482 -14.85 -11.35 -10.99
C ALA A 482 -16.36 -11.13 -10.73
N GLU A 483 -17.06 -12.18 -10.30
CA GLU A 483 -18.48 -12.10 -9.98
C GLU A 483 -18.72 -11.37 -8.67
N GLN A 484 -17.94 -11.66 -7.62
CA GLN A 484 -18.01 -10.93 -6.35
C GLN A 484 -17.77 -9.44 -6.58
N GLN A 485 -16.74 -9.10 -7.35
CA GLN A 485 -16.41 -7.73 -7.66
C GLN A 485 -17.50 -7.04 -8.46
N ARG A 486 -18.08 -7.71 -9.46
CA ARG A 486 -19.20 -7.17 -10.24
C ARG A 486 -20.37 -6.83 -9.32
N ILE A 487 -20.74 -7.71 -8.40
CA ILE A 487 -21.85 -7.47 -7.46
C ILE A 487 -21.53 -6.28 -6.54
N VAL A 488 -20.32 -6.18 -6.00
CA VAL A 488 -19.91 -5.05 -5.15
C VAL A 488 -19.91 -3.73 -5.90
N GLU A 489 -19.40 -3.71 -7.13
CA GLU A 489 -19.44 -2.53 -7.98
C GLU A 489 -20.87 -2.12 -8.31
N GLU A 490 -21.75 -3.07 -8.68
CA GLU A 490 -23.16 -2.81 -8.89
C GLU A 490 -23.87 -2.35 -7.60
N PHE A 491 -23.53 -2.92 -6.45
CA PHE A 491 -24.04 -2.48 -5.15
C PHE A 491 -23.60 -1.05 -4.80
N GLY A 492 -22.47 -0.58 -5.29
CA GLY A 492 -22.01 0.80 -5.13
C GLY A 492 -22.62 1.81 -6.11
N ARG A 493 -23.41 1.40 -7.11
CA ARG A 493 -23.95 2.27 -8.18
C ARG A 493 -25.38 2.72 -7.89
N THR A 494 -25.64 4.02 -7.99
CA THR A 494 -26.96 4.60 -7.73
C THR A 494 -28.04 4.03 -8.66
N GLU A 495 -27.72 3.79 -9.92
CA GLU A 495 -28.64 3.29 -10.94
C GLU A 495 -28.91 1.78 -10.86
N SER A 496 -28.10 1.05 -10.13
CA SER A 496 -28.28 -0.39 -9.97
C SER A 496 -29.59 -0.71 -9.25
N PRO A 497 -30.28 -1.77 -9.65
CA PRO A 497 -31.49 -2.21 -8.98
C PRO A 497 -31.26 -2.83 -7.61
N ILE A 498 -30.01 -3.20 -7.26
CA ILE A 498 -29.68 -3.87 -6.01
C ILE A 498 -29.99 -2.95 -4.83
N ARG A 499 -30.76 -3.45 -3.86
CA ARG A 499 -31.13 -2.74 -2.62
C ARG A 499 -30.68 -3.48 -1.37
N VAL A 500 -30.58 -4.80 -1.45
CA VAL A 500 -30.15 -5.66 -0.35
C VAL A 500 -29.01 -6.55 -0.83
N LEU A 501 -27.95 -6.61 -0.04
CA LEU A 501 -26.84 -7.53 -0.24
C LEU A 501 -26.81 -8.50 0.93
N VAL A 502 -26.95 -9.80 0.65
CA VAL A 502 -26.79 -10.87 1.64
C VAL A 502 -25.40 -11.47 1.46
N ALA A 503 -24.56 -11.40 2.49
CA ALA A 503 -23.14 -11.72 2.40
C ALA A 503 -22.72 -12.76 3.44
N SER A 504 -21.89 -13.73 3.06
CA SER A 504 -21.20 -14.63 3.99
C SER A 504 -19.91 -14.02 4.54
N ASP A 505 -19.35 -14.57 5.64
CA ASP A 505 -18.14 -14.05 6.30
C ASP A 505 -16.92 -14.00 5.38
N VAL A 506 -16.75 -14.93 4.46
CA VAL A 506 -15.66 -14.89 3.49
C VAL A 506 -15.73 -13.65 2.60
N ALA A 507 -16.94 -13.10 2.37
CA ALA A 507 -17.14 -11.85 1.69
C ALA A 507 -16.91 -10.62 2.61
N SER A 508 -16.71 -10.81 3.91
CA SER A 508 -16.42 -9.72 4.84
C SER A 508 -14.97 -9.21 4.73
N GLU A 509 -14.07 -9.96 4.12
CA GLU A 509 -12.69 -9.51 3.92
C GLU A 509 -12.57 -8.65 2.64
N GLY A 510 -12.08 -7.44 2.78
CA GLY A 510 -11.63 -6.60 1.67
C GLY A 510 -12.68 -5.78 0.92
N LEU A 511 -13.99 -6.00 1.07
CA LEU A 511 -15.01 -5.30 0.29
C LEU A 511 -15.37 -3.93 0.84
N ASN A 512 -15.59 -2.93 -0.04
CA ASN A 512 -16.04 -1.59 0.32
C ASN A 512 -17.54 -1.44 0.07
N LEU A 513 -18.34 -1.42 1.13
CA LEU A 513 -19.82 -1.37 1.02
C LEU A 513 -20.41 -0.03 1.49
N HIS A 514 -19.57 0.90 1.99
CA HIS A 514 -20.01 2.15 2.63
C HIS A 514 -20.53 3.25 1.69
N TYR A 515 -20.37 3.13 0.37
CA TYR A 515 -20.70 4.21 -0.56
C TYR A 515 -22.18 4.57 -0.60
N LEU A 516 -23.07 3.56 -0.62
CA LEU A 516 -24.52 3.73 -0.65
C LEU A 516 -25.21 2.96 0.48
N SER A 517 -24.44 2.32 1.38
CA SER A 517 -24.99 1.64 2.55
C SER A 517 -24.40 2.19 3.84
N HIS A 518 -25.27 2.53 4.76
CA HIS A 518 -24.96 2.84 6.15
C HIS A 518 -25.67 1.87 7.10
N ARG A 519 -26.41 0.89 6.57
CA ARG A 519 -27.18 -0.10 7.31
C ARG A 519 -26.58 -1.46 7.20
N LEU A 520 -26.31 -2.09 8.35
CA LEU A 520 -25.76 -3.43 8.46
C LEU A 520 -26.57 -4.23 9.46
N ILE A 521 -26.96 -5.45 9.07
CA ILE A 521 -27.70 -6.37 9.91
C ILE A 521 -26.88 -7.64 10.07
N HIS A 522 -26.54 -7.99 11.30
CA HIS A 522 -26.03 -9.31 11.64
C HIS A 522 -27.20 -10.23 11.84
N PHE A 523 -27.50 -11.07 10.87
CA PHE A 523 -28.61 -12.04 10.97
C PHE A 523 -28.29 -13.14 11.95
N ASP A 524 -27.08 -13.69 11.89
CA ASP A 524 -26.49 -14.50 12.93
C ASP A 524 -25.25 -13.81 13.53
N ILE A 525 -24.92 -14.17 14.73
CA ILE A 525 -23.88 -13.54 15.52
C ILE A 525 -22.61 -14.35 15.42
N PRO A 526 -21.49 -13.77 14.94
CA PRO A 526 -20.21 -14.46 14.96
C PRO A 526 -19.73 -14.65 16.39
N TRP A 527 -19.01 -15.74 16.66
CA TRP A 527 -18.46 -16.05 17.97
C TRP A 527 -17.04 -15.49 18.15
N SER A 528 -16.66 -14.55 17.31
CA SER A 528 -15.37 -13.87 17.31
C SER A 528 -15.53 -12.37 17.20
N LEU A 529 -14.86 -11.62 18.08
CA LEU A 529 -14.83 -10.15 18.04
C LEU A 529 -14.10 -9.61 16.81
N MET A 530 -13.11 -10.34 16.32
CA MET A 530 -12.42 -10.00 15.08
C MET A 530 -13.38 -10.01 13.88
N VAL A 531 -14.28 -10.97 13.80
CA VAL A 531 -15.30 -11.03 12.74
C VAL A 531 -16.30 -9.88 12.88
N PHE A 532 -16.68 -9.50 14.09
CA PHE A 532 -17.50 -8.28 14.32
C PHE A 532 -16.82 -7.03 13.72
N GLN A 533 -15.56 -6.83 14.05
CA GLN A 533 -14.80 -5.68 13.51
C GLN A 533 -14.70 -5.71 11.99
N GLN A 534 -14.42 -6.86 11.42
CA GLN A 534 -14.34 -7.04 9.97
C GLN A 534 -15.68 -6.71 9.30
N ARG A 535 -16.82 -7.26 9.79
CA ARG A 535 -18.14 -6.97 9.24
C ARG A 535 -18.51 -5.49 9.41
N ASN A 536 -18.37 -4.94 10.62
CA ASN A 536 -18.70 -3.55 10.93
C ASN A 536 -17.86 -2.55 10.13
N GLY A 537 -16.57 -2.81 9.96
CA GLY A 537 -15.65 -2.00 9.18
C GLY A 537 -15.96 -1.92 7.67
N ARG A 538 -16.97 -2.68 7.17
CA ARG A 538 -17.43 -2.59 5.77
C ARG A 538 -18.29 -1.35 5.52
N ILE A 539 -19.01 -0.86 6.52
CA ILE A 539 -19.82 0.35 6.46
C ILE A 539 -19.33 1.47 7.39
N ASP A 540 -18.74 1.13 8.52
CA ASP A 540 -18.16 2.07 9.50
C ASP A 540 -16.70 2.41 9.10
N ARG A 541 -16.58 3.30 8.13
CA ARG A 541 -15.32 3.57 7.44
C ARG A 541 -15.17 5.05 7.10
N TYR A 542 -13.93 5.52 6.94
CA TYR A 542 -13.63 6.86 6.43
C TYR A 542 -14.35 7.12 5.09
N GLY A 543 -15.01 8.29 4.99
CA GLY A 543 -15.81 8.68 3.83
C GLY A 543 -17.28 8.27 3.91
N GLN A 544 -17.72 7.61 4.99
CA GLN A 544 -19.15 7.37 5.26
C GLN A 544 -19.87 8.69 5.56
N LYS A 545 -20.92 8.98 4.79
CA LYS A 545 -21.67 10.24 4.88
C LYS A 545 -22.88 10.19 5.81
N LYS A 546 -23.37 9.00 6.13
CA LYS A 546 -24.53 8.78 6.98
C LYS A 546 -24.08 7.99 8.22
N ARG A 547 -24.70 8.24 9.37
CA ARG A 547 -24.38 7.51 10.60
C ARG A 547 -24.58 6.01 10.39
N PRO A 548 -23.56 5.17 10.63
CA PRO A 548 -23.71 3.71 10.51
C PRO A 548 -24.76 3.17 11.50
N ASP A 549 -25.75 2.44 11.00
CA ASP A 549 -26.80 1.76 11.79
C ASP A 549 -26.59 0.24 11.73
N ILE A 550 -26.13 -0.32 12.85
CA ILE A 550 -25.76 -1.73 12.97
C ILE A 550 -26.78 -2.43 13.85
N ARG A 551 -27.42 -3.47 13.33
CA ARG A 551 -28.44 -4.26 14.01
C ARG A 551 -27.96 -5.69 14.24
N TYR A 552 -28.11 -6.18 15.47
CA TYR A 552 -27.82 -7.54 15.84
C TYR A 552 -29.13 -8.28 16.15
N MET A 553 -29.38 -9.37 15.42
CA MET A 553 -30.63 -10.14 15.58
C MET A 553 -30.44 -11.27 16.58
N LEU A 554 -31.11 -11.18 17.73
CA LEU A 554 -30.98 -12.13 18.84
C LEU A 554 -32.28 -12.87 19.06
N ILE A 555 -32.20 -14.21 19.22
CA ILE A 555 -33.33 -15.04 19.54
C ILE A 555 -33.34 -15.39 21.06
N LYS A 556 -34.48 -15.20 21.71
CA LYS A 556 -34.71 -15.58 23.13
C LYS A 556 -35.48 -16.88 23.21
N SER A 557 -34.85 -17.90 23.82
CA SER A 557 -35.45 -19.19 24.12
C SER A 557 -35.90 -19.27 25.60
N ASN A 558 -36.94 -20.06 25.85
CA ASN A 558 -37.38 -20.38 27.18
C ASN A 558 -36.56 -21.52 27.83
N ASN A 559 -35.79 -22.24 27.03
CA ASN A 559 -34.91 -23.33 27.51
C ASN A 559 -33.72 -22.73 28.29
N LYS A 560 -33.58 -23.14 29.57
CA LYS A 560 -32.55 -22.66 30.46
C LYS A 560 -31.14 -22.95 29.96
N ARG A 561 -30.92 -24.06 29.27
CA ARG A 561 -29.60 -24.46 28.72
C ARG A 561 -29.22 -23.58 27.51
N VAL A 562 -30.20 -23.16 26.73
CA VAL A 562 -29.99 -22.27 25.56
C VAL A 562 -29.91 -20.79 25.96
N LYS A 563 -30.44 -20.39 27.12
CA LYS A 563 -30.41 -19.02 27.62
C LYS A 563 -28.99 -18.52 27.96
N GLY A 564 -28.11 -19.40 28.44
CA GLY A 564 -26.73 -19.04 28.78
C GLY A 564 -25.94 -18.51 27.58
N ASP A 565 -26.11 -19.19 26.44
CA ASP A 565 -25.39 -18.91 25.22
C ASP A 565 -25.73 -17.53 24.64
N MET A 566 -27.01 -17.16 24.70
CA MET A 566 -27.50 -15.84 24.24
C MET A 566 -26.98 -14.72 25.11
N ARG A 567 -26.86 -14.95 26.42
CA ARG A 567 -26.39 -13.92 27.35
C ARG A 567 -24.90 -13.63 27.16
N ILE A 568 -24.12 -14.67 26.87
CA ILE A 568 -22.68 -14.54 26.53
C ILE A 568 -22.50 -13.67 25.29
N ILE A 569 -23.30 -13.89 24.26
CA ILE A 569 -23.26 -13.10 23.02
C ILE A 569 -23.66 -11.62 23.30
N GLU A 570 -24.67 -11.37 24.15
CA GLU A 570 -25.00 -10.01 24.60
C GLU A 570 -23.83 -9.33 25.32
N ILE A 571 -23.13 -10.04 26.19
CA ILE A 571 -21.95 -9.55 26.89
C ILE A 571 -20.84 -9.20 25.89
N LEU A 572 -20.60 -10.05 24.90
CA LEU A 572 -19.60 -9.82 23.87
C LEU A 572 -19.89 -8.53 23.05
N ILE A 573 -21.13 -8.33 22.62
CA ILE A 573 -21.54 -7.13 21.88
C ILE A 573 -21.36 -5.85 22.72
N ASN A 574 -21.78 -5.88 23.98
CA ASN A 574 -21.65 -4.76 24.89
C ASN A 574 -20.18 -4.45 25.21
N LYS A 575 -19.37 -5.48 25.43
CA LYS A 575 -17.93 -5.32 25.70
C LYS A 575 -17.18 -4.82 24.46
N GLU A 576 -17.51 -5.31 23.25
CA GLU A 576 -16.92 -4.77 22.00
C GLU A 576 -17.09 -3.26 21.91
N GLU A 577 -18.30 -2.78 22.21
CA GLU A 577 -18.56 -1.33 22.15
C GLU A 577 -17.80 -0.54 23.22
N GLN A 578 -17.74 -1.06 24.47
CA GLN A 578 -17.01 -0.44 25.57
C GLN A 578 -15.50 -0.36 25.28
N VAL A 579 -14.94 -1.46 24.76
CA VAL A 579 -13.50 -1.53 24.48
C VAL A 579 -13.12 -0.66 23.29
N LEU A 580 -13.92 -0.65 22.22
CA LEU A 580 -13.69 0.28 21.10
C LEU A 580 -13.67 1.75 21.54
N LYS A 581 -14.50 2.11 22.53
CA LYS A 581 -14.52 3.47 23.09
C LYS A 581 -13.32 3.77 24.01
N ASN A 582 -12.91 2.79 24.82
CA ASN A 582 -11.94 2.99 25.89
C ASN A 582 -10.52 2.54 25.54
N ILE A 583 -10.37 1.38 24.91
CA ILE A 583 -9.09 0.72 24.64
C ILE A 583 -8.74 0.78 23.14
N GLY A 584 -9.74 0.65 22.26
CA GLY A 584 -9.60 0.70 20.81
C GLY A 584 -9.50 -0.68 20.14
N ASP A 585 -9.05 -1.72 20.84
CA ASP A 585 -8.93 -3.09 20.29
C ASP A 585 -9.70 -4.12 21.11
N PRO A 586 -10.81 -4.67 20.59
CA PRO A 586 -11.58 -5.72 21.29
C PRO A 586 -10.85 -7.06 21.41
N SER A 587 -9.83 -7.36 20.61
CA SER A 587 -9.08 -8.62 20.71
C SER A 587 -8.33 -8.77 22.03
N LEU A 588 -8.07 -7.66 22.73
CA LEU A 588 -7.49 -7.64 24.08
C LEU A 588 -8.38 -8.29 25.15
N LEU A 589 -9.70 -8.32 24.93
CA LEU A 589 -10.63 -8.87 25.91
C LEU A 589 -10.40 -10.36 26.18
N PHE A 590 -10.08 -11.12 25.15
CA PHE A 590 -9.83 -12.56 25.28
C PHE A 590 -8.36 -12.91 25.49
N GLY A 591 -7.43 -11.96 25.27
CA GLY A 591 -6.02 -12.29 25.15
C GLY A 591 -5.76 -13.30 24.01
N LYS A 592 -6.73 -13.46 23.09
CA LYS A 592 -6.66 -14.34 21.92
C LYS A 592 -6.80 -13.50 20.66
N PHE A 593 -6.04 -13.86 19.63
CA PHE A 593 -5.86 -13.04 18.43
C PHE A 593 -6.05 -13.84 17.14
N SER A 594 -6.71 -15.00 17.23
CA SER A 594 -7.20 -15.77 16.10
C SER A 594 -8.68 -16.02 16.25
N VAL A 595 -9.41 -16.02 15.13
CA VAL A 595 -10.86 -16.31 15.11
C VAL A 595 -11.15 -17.67 15.74
N GLU A 596 -10.33 -18.67 15.42
CA GLU A 596 -10.50 -20.03 15.94
C GLU A 596 -10.27 -20.13 17.45
N ASP A 597 -9.31 -19.37 18.01
CA ASP A 597 -9.03 -19.40 19.45
C ASP A 597 -10.06 -18.59 20.25
N GLU A 598 -10.54 -17.43 19.71
CA GLU A 598 -11.66 -16.69 20.28
C GLU A 598 -12.93 -17.57 20.32
N GLU A 599 -13.24 -18.24 19.21
CA GLU A 599 -14.38 -19.17 19.14
C GLU A 599 -14.26 -20.31 20.15
N ARG A 600 -13.06 -20.87 20.36
CA ARG A 600 -12.85 -21.93 21.37
C ARG A 600 -13.11 -21.42 22.77
N VAL A 601 -12.65 -20.24 23.14
CA VAL A 601 -12.92 -19.65 24.46
C VAL A 601 -14.42 -19.49 24.67
N VAL A 602 -15.14 -18.97 23.67
CA VAL A 602 -16.60 -18.85 23.74
C VAL A 602 -17.26 -20.23 23.87
N VAL A 603 -16.80 -21.23 23.13
CA VAL A 603 -17.27 -22.62 23.21
C VAL A 603 -17.03 -23.23 24.61
N ASP A 604 -15.82 -23.10 25.15
CA ASP A 604 -15.45 -23.67 26.45
C ASP A 604 -16.29 -23.04 27.59
N VAL A 605 -16.62 -21.74 27.47
CA VAL A 605 -17.51 -21.06 28.44
C VAL A 605 -18.94 -21.56 28.33
N ILE A 606 -19.44 -21.69 27.10
CA ILE A 606 -20.81 -22.22 26.83
C ILE A 606 -20.94 -23.65 27.35
N GLU A 607 -19.98 -24.54 27.08
CA GLU A 607 -20.00 -25.94 27.48
C GLU A 607 -19.73 -26.14 28.97
N GLY A 608 -18.88 -25.29 29.57
CA GLY A 608 -18.52 -25.36 30.99
C GLY A 608 -19.64 -24.93 31.94
N GLY A 609 -20.73 -24.36 31.43
CA GLY A 609 -21.85 -23.85 32.25
C GLY A 609 -21.39 -22.78 33.25
N SER A 610 -20.35 -22.04 32.93
CA SER A 610 -19.74 -21.04 33.79
C SER A 610 -20.71 -19.88 34.08
N ASP A 611 -20.72 -19.40 35.34
CA ASP A 611 -21.56 -18.29 35.76
C ASP A 611 -21.16 -17.02 34.99
N GLU A 612 -22.13 -16.15 34.60
CA GLU A 612 -21.94 -14.89 33.89
C GLU A 612 -20.80 -14.04 34.48
N LYS A 613 -20.74 -14.02 35.83
CA LYS A 613 -19.70 -13.28 36.56
C LYS A 613 -18.29 -13.88 36.38
N ALA A 614 -18.18 -15.17 36.20
CA ALA A 614 -16.90 -15.82 35.94
C ALA A 614 -16.41 -15.51 34.52
N PHE A 615 -17.31 -15.45 33.56
CA PHE A 615 -16.97 -15.05 32.18
C PHE A 615 -16.57 -13.57 32.09
N GLU A 616 -17.32 -12.65 32.74
CA GLU A 616 -16.93 -11.24 32.82
C GLU A 616 -15.57 -11.10 33.50
N GLN A 617 -15.28 -11.82 34.57
CA GLN A 617 -13.98 -11.83 35.25
C GLN A 617 -12.86 -12.41 34.37
N THR A 618 -13.13 -13.42 33.56
CA THR A 618 -12.15 -13.96 32.61
C THR A 618 -11.84 -12.94 31.51
N LEU A 619 -12.80 -12.12 31.10
CA LEU A 619 -12.61 -11.04 30.14
C LEU A 619 -11.86 -9.84 30.76
N ASP A 620 -11.96 -9.63 32.08
CA ASP A 620 -11.32 -8.52 32.79
C ASP A 620 -9.94 -8.87 33.38
N SER A 621 -9.61 -10.17 33.52
CA SER A 621 -8.35 -10.67 34.09
C SER A 621 -7.41 -11.21 33.01
N GLY A 622 -6.86 -10.34 32.17
CA GLY A 622 -5.75 -10.74 31.32
C GLY A 622 -4.56 -11.21 32.16
N GLU A 623 -4.17 -12.48 32.06
CA GLU A 623 -2.99 -13.01 32.74
C GLU A 623 -1.72 -12.29 32.27
N GLU A 624 -0.76 -12.06 33.19
CA GLU A 624 0.54 -11.41 33.00
C GLU A 624 1.52 -12.21 32.11
N GLU A 625 1.07 -12.86 31.04
CA GLU A 625 1.98 -13.41 30.04
C GLU A 625 2.42 -12.30 29.07
N PHE A 626 3.69 -12.37 28.62
CA PHE A 626 4.24 -11.48 27.62
C PHE A 626 3.22 -11.27 26.50
N ASN A 627 2.72 -10.05 26.38
CA ASN A 627 1.71 -9.70 25.41
C ASN A 627 2.38 -8.97 24.23
N PRO A 628 2.56 -9.63 23.07
CA PRO A 628 3.16 -8.99 21.90
C PRO A 628 2.39 -7.75 21.45
N PHE A 629 1.13 -7.61 21.88
CA PHE A 629 0.32 -6.43 21.63
C PHE A 629 0.76 -5.24 22.50
N GLU A 630 1.09 -5.43 23.77
CA GLU A 630 1.63 -4.36 24.61
C GLU A 630 2.97 -3.85 24.08
N ALA A 631 3.82 -4.76 23.61
CA ALA A 631 5.06 -4.41 22.94
C ALA A 631 4.80 -3.58 21.67
N LEU A 632 3.80 -3.99 20.88
CA LEU A 632 3.37 -3.26 19.68
C LEU A 632 2.82 -1.88 20.02
N MET A 633 1.95 -1.77 21.04
CA MET A 633 1.36 -0.50 21.46
C MET A 633 2.41 0.45 22.04
N ALA A 634 3.34 -0.06 22.83
CA ALA A 634 4.45 0.73 23.37
C ALA A 634 5.35 1.28 22.26
N ALA A 635 5.71 0.43 21.29
CA ALA A 635 6.50 0.84 20.13
C ALA A 635 5.76 1.87 19.25
N ALA A 636 4.44 1.72 19.08
CA ALA A 636 3.63 2.69 18.34
C ALA A 636 3.53 4.03 19.06
N ALA A 637 3.30 4.04 20.38
CA ALA A 637 3.24 5.25 21.20
C ALA A 637 4.57 6.01 21.20
N GLU A 638 5.69 5.30 21.33
CA GLU A 638 7.02 5.92 21.26
C GLU A 638 7.33 6.47 19.85
N ALA A 639 6.81 5.85 18.81
CA ALA A 639 6.94 6.37 17.45
C ALA A 639 6.16 7.68 17.26
N GLU A 640 5.01 7.84 17.92
CA GLU A 640 4.25 9.10 17.91
C GLU A 640 4.94 10.21 18.67
N ASP A 641 5.47 9.94 19.87
CA ASP A 641 6.20 10.93 20.68
C ASP A 641 7.52 11.38 20.02
N ASN A 642 8.13 10.50 19.22
CA ASN A 642 9.34 10.78 18.47
C ASN A 642 9.06 11.08 16.98
N ALA A 643 7.77 11.22 16.59
CA ALA A 643 7.44 11.59 15.21
C ALA A 643 8.11 12.93 14.90
N PRO A 644 8.99 12.95 13.90
CA PRO A 644 9.76 14.15 13.64
C PRO A 644 8.83 15.26 13.17
N THR A 645 9.21 16.45 13.50
CA THR A 645 8.73 17.69 12.90
C THR A 645 9.21 17.78 11.43
N SER A 646 8.98 16.74 10.62
CA SER A 646 9.26 16.83 9.21
C SER A 646 8.14 17.64 8.56
N ASP A 647 8.52 18.76 7.98
CA ASP A 647 7.61 19.67 7.34
C ASP A 647 7.18 19.10 5.96
N VAL A 648 6.00 19.52 5.57
CA VAL A 648 5.55 19.34 4.18
C VAL A 648 6.20 20.47 3.38
N VAL A 649 7.06 20.11 2.44
CA VAL A 649 7.74 21.08 1.59
C VAL A 649 6.83 21.42 0.41
N THR A 650 6.55 22.71 0.24
CA THR A 650 5.99 23.24 -1.01
C THR A 650 7.15 23.62 -1.90
N GLU A 651 7.38 22.85 -2.97
CA GLU A 651 8.41 23.15 -3.95
C GLU A 651 8.04 24.40 -4.74
N ASP A 652 8.93 25.39 -4.79
CA ASP A 652 8.83 26.50 -5.71
C ASP A 652 9.25 26.01 -7.10
N THR A 653 8.35 26.08 -8.07
CA THR A 653 8.58 25.74 -9.47
C THR A 653 8.39 26.99 -10.35
N LEU A 654 8.97 27.01 -11.55
CA LEU A 654 8.77 28.13 -12.48
C LEU A 654 7.34 28.17 -13.02
N PHE A 655 6.69 27.00 -13.11
CA PHE A 655 5.33 26.82 -13.63
C PHE A 655 4.52 25.90 -12.74
N SER A 656 3.20 26.13 -12.64
CA SER A 656 2.29 25.10 -12.15
C SER A 656 2.31 23.87 -13.08
N ASP A 657 1.85 22.72 -12.60
CA ASP A 657 1.85 21.47 -13.39
C ASP A 657 1.07 21.63 -14.71
N ILE A 658 -0.09 22.28 -14.66
CA ILE A 658 -0.93 22.51 -15.85
C ILE A 658 -0.31 23.55 -16.79
N ASP A 659 0.30 24.62 -16.26
CA ASP A 659 0.93 25.65 -17.07
C ASP A 659 2.17 25.11 -17.75
N TYR A 660 3.01 24.34 -17.04
CA TYR A 660 4.17 23.70 -17.63
C TYR A 660 3.77 22.78 -18.80
N LEU A 661 2.79 21.89 -18.57
CA LEU A 661 2.29 21.00 -19.62
C LEU A 661 1.72 21.80 -20.81
N THR A 662 0.94 22.83 -20.54
CA THR A 662 0.33 23.68 -21.58
C THR A 662 1.39 24.42 -22.40
N GLN A 663 2.38 25.02 -21.74
CA GLN A 663 3.45 25.78 -22.41
C GLN A 663 4.34 24.86 -23.25
N ALA A 664 4.71 23.71 -22.70
CA ALA A 664 5.54 22.72 -23.39
C ALA A 664 4.81 22.11 -24.61
N LEU A 665 3.54 21.72 -24.48
CA LEU A 665 2.74 21.24 -25.60
C LEU A 665 2.55 22.33 -26.68
N SER A 666 2.32 23.59 -26.28
CA SER A 666 2.23 24.69 -27.22
C SER A 666 3.52 24.93 -27.99
N TYR A 667 4.68 24.79 -27.33
CA TYR A 667 5.98 24.92 -27.97
C TYR A 667 6.25 23.78 -28.96
N LEU A 668 5.95 22.52 -28.55
CA LEU A 668 6.11 21.32 -29.39
C LEU A 668 5.14 21.31 -30.58
N ASN A 669 3.95 21.91 -30.44
CA ASN A 669 2.95 21.97 -31.51
C ASN A 669 3.40 22.82 -32.72
N GLN A 670 4.39 23.67 -32.58
CA GLN A 670 5.01 24.40 -33.70
C GLN A 670 5.75 23.43 -34.65
N ASN A 671 6.18 22.29 -34.15
CA ASN A 671 6.93 21.26 -34.87
C ASN A 671 6.17 19.97 -35.12
N GLU A 672 5.09 19.71 -34.37
CA GLU A 672 4.28 18.48 -34.43
C GLU A 672 2.77 18.83 -34.40
N SER A 673 1.93 18.10 -35.14
CA SER A 673 0.47 18.36 -35.16
C SER A 673 -0.23 17.82 -33.89
N LEU A 674 -0.01 18.46 -32.77
CA LEU A 674 -0.66 18.15 -31.49
C LEU A 674 -2.01 18.87 -31.38
N ALA A 675 -3.08 18.12 -31.20
CA ALA A 675 -4.39 18.71 -30.89
C ALA A 675 -4.57 18.80 -29.37
N VAL A 676 -4.50 20.00 -28.83
CA VAL A 676 -4.69 20.32 -27.41
C VAL A 676 -5.87 21.27 -27.26
N LYS A 677 -6.80 20.93 -26.39
CA LYS A 677 -7.99 21.72 -26.08
C LYS A 677 -8.12 21.96 -24.60
N LYS A 678 -8.24 23.22 -24.18
CA LYS A 678 -8.52 23.58 -22.79
C LYS A 678 -9.96 23.22 -22.41
N LEU A 679 -10.15 22.68 -21.23
CA LEU A 679 -11.49 22.45 -20.66
C LEU A 679 -12.10 23.80 -20.29
N GLN A 680 -13.42 23.96 -20.51
CA GLN A 680 -14.10 25.24 -20.27
C GLN A 680 -14.58 25.42 -18.83
N THR A 681 -14.84 24.32 -18.14
CA THR A 681 -15.51 24.31 -16.83
C THR A 681 -14.57 24.17 -15.65
N VAL A 682 -13.36 23.62 -15.88
CA VAL A 682 -12.34 23.35 -14.84
C VAL A 682 -10.96 23.54 -15.41
N SER A 683 -9.98 23.73 -14.55
CA SER A 683 -8.57 23.73 -14.95
C SER A 683 -8.20 22.35 -15.51
N GLY A 684 -7.92 22.24 -16.80
CA GLY A 684 -7.60 20.97 -17.43
C GLY A 684 -7.45 21.03 -18.95
N LEU A 685 -7.02 19.91 -19.52
CA LEU A 685 -6.68 19.76 -20.92
C LEU A 685 -7.25 18.45 -21.50
N ASP A 686 -7.78 18.52 -22.72
CA ASP A 686 -7.96 17.37 -23.61
C ASP A 686 -6.82 17.34 -24.62
N ILE A 687 -6.06 16.23 -24.61
CA ILE A 687 -4.89 16.04 -25.46
C ILE A 687 -5.14 14.84 -26.36
N LYS A 688 -5.15 15.03 -27.68
CA LYS A 688 -5.12 13.89 -28.61
C LYS A 688 -3.69 13.33 -28.61
N MET A 689 -3.56 12.09 -28.15
CA MET A 689 -2.27 11.43 -28.03
C MET A 689 -1.61 11.21 -29.38
N THR A 690 -0.34 11.58 -29.50
CA THR A 690 0.48 11.20 -30.65
C THR A 690 0.83 9.71 -30.59
N PRO A 691 1.24 9.08 -31.70
CA PRO A 691 1.70 7.69 -31.71
C PRO A 691 2.85 7.43 -30.71
N ASP A 692 3.72 8.40 -30.49
CA ASP A 692 4.81 8.31 -29.51
C ASP A 692 4.31 8.32 -28.07
N MET A 693 3.40 9.25 -27.74
CA MET A 693 2.73 9.29 -26.44
C MET A 693 1.96 7.98 -26.17
N LEU A 694 1.17 7.52 -27.14
CA LEU A 694 0.37 6.32 -27.00
C LEU A 694 1.24 5.08 -26.80
N ARG A 695 2.34 4.93 -27.55
CA ARG A 695 3.29 3.85 -27.38
C ARG A 695 3.91 3.85 -25.99
N ARG A 696 4.33 5.01 -25.50
CA ARG A 696 4.91 5.14 -24.16
C ARG A 696 3.88 4.87 -23.07
N MET A 697 2.68 5.41 -23.20
CA MET A 697 1.61 5.14 -22.25
C MET A 697 1.25 3.64 -22.20
N LYS A 698 1.12 2.97 -23.35
CA LYS A 698 0.88 1.52 -23.41
C LYS A 698 1.97 0.68 -22.75
N ALA A 699 3.20 1.14 -22.74
CA ALA A 699 4.30 0.46 -22.08
C ALA A 699 4.32 0.65 -20.56
N LEU A 700 3.78 1.78 -20.06
CA LEU A 700 3.87 2.16 -18.64
C LEU A 700 2.61 1.88 -17.85
N VAL A 701 1.41 2.01 -18.47
CA VAL A 701 0.13 1.95 -17.76
C VAL A 701 -0.69 0.74 -18.20
N PRO A 702 -1.58 0.22 -17.32
CA PRO A 702 -2.51 -0.83 -17.69
C PRO A 702 -3.41 -0.42 -18.87
N GLU A 703 -3.69 -1.33 -19.77
CA GLU A 703 -4.55 -1.06 -20.93
C GLU A 703 -5.92 -0.52 -20.54
N GLU A 704 -6.43 -0.96 -19.41
CA GLU A 704 -7.73 -0.58 -18.87
C GLU A 704 -7.80 0.91 -18.44
N THR A 705 -6.65 1.55 -18.21
CA THR A 705 -6.56 2.97 -17.82
C THR A 705 -6.39 3.90 -19.01
N LEU A 706 -6.13 3.35 -20.18
CA LEU A 706 -5.99 4.14 -21.41
C LEU A 706 -7.35 4.68 -21.87
N PRO A 707 -7.42 5.95 -22.27
CA PRO A 707 -8.68 6.54 -22.69
C PRO A 707 -9.18 5.92 -24.01
N THR A 708 -10.49 5.70 -24.09
CA THR A 708 -11.14 5.33 -25.34
C THR A 708 -11.07 6.49 -26.33
N GLY A 709 -10.65 6.24 -27.58
CA GLY A 709 -10.57 7.27 -28.62
C GLY A 709 -9.29 8.13 -28.61
N GLU A 710 -8.25 7.69 -27.89
CA GLU A 710 -6.93 8.32 -27.87
C GLU A 710 -6.89 9.78 -27.36
N ILE A 711 -7.96 10.23 -26.68
CA ILE A 711 -8.02 11.56 -26.07
C ILE A 711 -7.74 11.43 -24.57
N LEU A 712 -6.59 11.91 -24.15
CA LEU A 712 -6.21 11.99 -22.74
C LEU A 712 -6.77 13.26 -22.12
N ARG A 713 -7.68 13.11 -21.15
CA ARG A 713 -8.24 14.21 -20.37
C ARG A 713 -7.54 14.31 -19.01
N LEU A 714 -7.03 15.50 -18.72
CA LEU A 714 -6.25 15.78 -17.52
C LEU A 714 -6.81 17.00 -16.80
N SER A 715 -6.75 16.99 -15.48
CA SER A 715 -7.06 18.16 -14.64
C SER A 715 -6.16 18.19 -13.42
N ASP A 716 -5.71 19.35 -13.01
CA ASP A 716 -4.99 19.61 -11.75
C ASP A 716 -5.95 20.00 -10.62
N ASP A 717 -7.25 20.11 -10.91
CA ASP A 717 -8.28 20.32 -9.89
C ASP A 717 -8.55 19.00 -9.14
N LYS A 718 -7.97 18.92 -7.95
CA LYS A 718 -8.08 17.77 -7.05
C LYS A 718 -9.54 17.43 -6.69
N ALA A 719 -10.34 18.45 -6.37
CA ALA A 719 -11.74 18.26 -5.96
C ALA A 719 -12.59 17.71 -7.12
N PHE A 720 -12.38 18.24 -8.31
CA PHE A 720 -13.03 17.77 -9.53
C PHE A 720 -12.63 16.33 -9.86
N CYS A 721 -11.35 16.00 -9.83
CA CYS A 721 -10.88 14.63 -10.09
C CYS A 721 -11.44 13.63 -9.07
N MET A 722 -11.50 14.00 -7.80
CA MET A 722 -12.12 13.17 -6.76
C MET A 722 -13.62 12.98 -6.98
N GLN A 723 -14.32 14.01 -7.46
CA GLN A 723 -15.74 13.90 -7.83
C GLN A 723 -15.92 12.97 -9.04
N GLU A 724 -15.09 13.08 -10.06
CA GLU A 724 -15.13 12.19 -11.23
C GLU A 724 -14.80 10.73 -10.87
N MET A 725 -13.85 10.50 -9.96
CA MET A 725 -13.61 9.17 -9.40
C MET A 725 -14.86 8.60 -8.72
N ARG A 726 -15.51 9.39 -7.89
CA ARG A 726 -16.78 8.99 -7.22
C ARG A 726 -17.86 8.69 -8.24
N ARG A 727 -17.99 9.52 -9.28
CA ARG A 727 -18.96 9.32 -10.38
C ARG A 727 -18.65 8.07 -11.20
N SER A 728 -17.40 7.81 -11.54
CA SER A 728 -17.02 6.60 -12.29
C SER A 728 -17.32 5.33 -11.51
N MET A 729 -17.16 5.36 -10.18
CA MET A 729 -17.56 4.27 -9.31
C MET A 729 -19.09 4.09 -9.24
N GLN A 730 -19.86 5.16 -9.41
CA GLN A 730 -21.32 5.15 -9.29
C GLN A 730 -22.07 4.86 -10.60
N ASN A 731 -21.59 5.35 -11.75
CA ASN A 731 -22.38 5.45 -12.99
C ASN A 731 -21.92 4.53 -14.13
N ASN A 732 -20.89 3.73 -13.99
CA ASN A 732 -20.32 3.01 -15.12
C ASN A 732 -20.84 1.58 -15.26
N LEU A 733 -21.37 1.27 -16.44
CA LEU A 733 -21.91 -0.04 -16.83
C LEU A 733 -20.85 -1.08 -17.21
N ALA A 734 -19.61 -0.64 -17.42
CA ALA A 734 -18.50 -1.52 -17.82
C ALA A 734 -17.77 -2.09 -16.60
N GLU A 735 -17.42 -3.38 -16.65
CA GLU A 735 -16.69 -4.11 -15.59
C GLU A 735 -15.34 -3.48 -15.20
N THR A 736 -14.82 -2.58 -16.03
CA THR A 736 -13.50 -1.94 -15.90
C THR A 736 -13.56 -0.42 -15.96
N ALA A 737 -14.61 0.18 -15.41
CA ALA A 737 -14.77 1.63 -15.51
C ALA A 737 -13.71 2.39 -14.70
N TRP A 738 -12.87 3.07 -15.42
CA TRP A 738 -11.87 4.00 -14.94
C TRP A 738 -12.35 5.44 -15.15
N PRO A 739 -11.95 6.40 -14.30
CA PRO A 739 -12.29 7.80 -14.52
C PRO A 739 -11.81 8.28 -15.90
N THR A 740 -12.64 9.00 -16.61
CA THR A 740 -12.27 9.56 -17.91
C THR A 740 -11.28 10.72 -17.76
N THR A 741 -11.32 11.43 -16.65
CA THR A 741 -10.38 12.50 -16.31
C THR A 741 -9.35 11.99 -15.32
N GLN A 742 -8.08 12.12 -15.66
CA GLN A 742 -6.97 11.71 -14.81
C GLN A 742 -6.40 12.93 -14.08
N TYR A 743 -5.96 12.73 -12.85
CA TYR A 743 -5.37 13.79 -12.03
C TYR A 743 -3.96 14.11 -12.52
N LEU A 744 -3.73 15.39 -12.86
CA LEU A 744 -2.41 15.89 -13.26
C LEU A 744 -1.63 16.36 -12.04
N TRP A 745 -0.52 15.72 -11.79
CA TRP A 745 0.43 16.03 -10.73
C TRP A 745 1.84 15.54 -11.11
N PRO A 746 2.91 15.80 -10.33
CA PRO A 746 4.29 15.53 -10.74
C PRO A 746 4.57 14.07 -11.17
N LEU A 747 3.92 13.09 -10.54
CA LEU A 747 4.17 11.67 -10.85
C LEU A 747 3.31 11.10 -11.98
N HIS A 748 2.44 11.91 -12.60
CA HIS A 748 1.65 11.42 -13.74
C HIS A 748 2.57 11.04 -14.91
N PRO A 749 2.36 9.89 -15.60
CA PRO A 749 3.24 9.44 -16.69
C PRO A 749 3.43 10.46 -17.82
N ILE A 750 2.44 11.33 -18.08
CA ILE A 750 2.56 12.40 -19.08
C ILE A 750 3.62 13.44 -18.66
N MET A 751 3.81 13.69 -17.37
CA MET A 751 4.83 14.62 -16.87
C MET A 751 6.24 14.07 -17.13
N THR A 752 6.42 12.76 -16.98
CA THR A 752 7.68 12.12 -17.34
C THR A 752 7.95 12.25 -18.85
N TRP A 753 6.93 12.04 -19.67
CA TRP A 753 7.04 12.19 -21.14
C TRP A 753 7.41 13.63 -21.53
N ILE A 754 6.73 14.65 -20.97
CA ILE A 754 7.00 16.04 -21.30
C ILE A 754 8.35 16.51 -20.78
N ASN A 755 8.79 16.04 -19.61
CA ASN A 755 10.11 16.30 -19.06
C ASN A 755 11.22 15.77 -19.99
N ASP A 756 11.05 14.55 -20.51
CA ASP A 756 12.00 13.99 -21.47
C ASP A 756 12.04 14.80 -22.77
N LYS A 757 10.89 15.22 -23.32
CA LYS A 757 10.82 16.06 -24.53
C LYS A 757 11.43 17.45 -24.30
N SER A 758 11.10 18.09 -23.18
CA SER A 758 11.63 19.41 -22.82
C SER A 758 13.13 19.36 -22.50
N GLY A 759 13.62 18.26 -21.93
CA GLY A 759 15.03 18.04 -21.67
C GLY A 759 15.89 17.87 -22.94
N LEU A 760 15.26 17.55 -24.08
CA LEU A 760 15.92 17.45 -25.40
C LEU A 760 15.89 18.74 -26.20
N LEU A 761 15.39 19.86 -25.66
CA LEU A 761 15.36 21.14 -26.34
C LEU A 761 16.76 21.70 -26.62
N PHE A 762 17.76 21.32 -25.84
CA PHE A 762 19.17 21.60 -26.10
C PHE A 762 19.95 20.29 -26.26
N GLU A 763 21.00 20.31 -27.06
CA GLU A 763 21.84 19.13 -27.28
C GLU A 763 22.65 18.80 -26.03
N ARG A 764 23.10 17.56 -25.95
CA ARG A 764 23.98 17.12 -24.86
C ARG A 764 25.24 17.96 -24.82
N GLY A 765 25.64 18.39 -23.63
CA GLY A 765 26.81 19.25 -23.45
C GLY A 765 26.56 20.74 -23.76
N GLN A 766 25.33 21.12 -24.10
CA GLN A 766 24.95 22.54 -24.25
C GLN A 766 24.24 23.07 -23.01
N ALA A 767 24.46 24.34 -22.71
CA ALA A 767 23.71 25.08 -21.70
C ALA A 767 23.24 26.44 -22.30
N PRO A 768 21.96 26.77 -22.19
CA PRO A 768 21.44 28.01 -22.72
C PRO A 768 21.90 29.25 -21.93
N ILE A 769 22.07 30.37 -22.66
CA ILE A 769 22.24 31.71 -22.06
C ILE A 769 20.95 32.50 -22.32
N MET A 770 20.45 33.14 -21.27
CA MET A 770 19.28 34.00 -21.33
C MET A 770 19.62 35.40 -20.77
N GLY A 771 19.15 36.43 -21.43
CA GLY A 771 19.30 37.83 -21.01
C GLY A 771 18.21 38.25 -20.04
N ILE A 772 18.62 38.81 -18.90
CA ILE A 772 17.70 39.31 -17.87
C ILE A 772 17.75 40.84 -17.86
N PRO A 773 16.77 41.53 -18.48
CA PRO A 773 16.69 42.99 -18.42
C PRO A 773 16.19 43.48 -17.07
N GLU A 774 16.58 44.65 -16.64
CA GLU A 774 16.09 45.35 -15.44
C GLU A 774 16.39 44.73 -14.07
N LYS A 775 16.48 43.44 -13.96
CA LYS A 775 16.66 42.71 -12.70
C LYS A 775 18.13 42.44 -12.39
N LEU A 776 18.95 42.23 -13.43
CA LEU A 776 20.40 42.09 -13.30
C LEU A 776 21.10 43.27 -13.97
N THR A 777 22.19 43.73 -13.37
CA THR A 777 23.06 44.72 -14.00
C THR A 777 23.90 44.07 -15.11
N LYS A 778 24.41 44.88 -16.07
CA LYS A 778 25.23 44.36 -17.17
C LYS A 778 26.48 43.58 -16.75
N SER A 779 26.99 43.87 -15.57
CA SER A 779 28.18 43.20 -15.04
C SER A 779 27.85 41.92 -14.25
N GLU A 780 26.56 41.62 -14.05
CA GLU A 780 26.12 40.47 -13.27
C GLU A 780 25.77 39.29 -14.18
N ILE A 781 26.28 38.13 -13.79
CA ILE A 781 26.04 36.83 -14.41
C ILE A 781 25.73 35.85 -13.31
N ILE A 782 24.63 35.09 -13.44
CA ILE A 782 24.27 33.97 -12.55
C ILE A 782 24.36 32.68 -13.33
N TYR A 783 25.21 31.78 -12.88
CA TYR A 783 25.27 30.42 -13.40
C TYR A 783 24.36 29.53 -12.53
N VAL A 784 23.34 28.95 -13.14
CA VAL A 784 22.48 27.94 -12.48
C VAL A 784 23.16 26.60 -12.63
N VAL A 785 23.48 26.01 -11.49
CA VAL A 785 24.26 24.77 -11.39
C VAL A 785 23.47 23.74 -10.61
N THR A 786 23.54 22.48 -11.03
CA THR A 786 23.13 21.35 -10.23
C THR A 786 24.35 20.55 -9.78
N GLY A 787 24.33 20.10 -8.53
CA GLY A 787 25.39 19.33 -7.94
C GLY A 787 24.88 18.15 -7.14
N SER A 788 25.39 16.95 -7.42
CA SER A 788 24.98 15.73 -6.77
C SER A 788 26.19 15.01 -6.18
N ILE A 789 26.08 14.57 -4.91
CA ILE A 789 27.13 13.81 -4.23
C ILE A 789 26.58 12.42 -3.91
N PRO A 790 27.13 11.36 -4.51
CA PRO A 790 26.61 10.01 -4.37
C PRO A 790 27.15 9.28 -3.13
N ASN A 791 26.49 8.17 -2.75
CA ASN A 791 27.03 7.16 -1.87
C ASN A 791 27.83 6.09 -2.66
N LEU A 792 28.31 5.05 -1.95
CA LEU A 792 29.04 3.93 -2.56
C LEU A 792 28.21 3.10 -3.55
N LYS A 793 26.86 3.24 -3.53
CA LYS A 793 25.93 2.61 -4.49
C LYS A 793 25.54 3.53 -5.65
N ALA A 794 26.22 4.67 -5.80
CA ALA A 794 25.91 5.70 -6.79
C ALA A 794 24.48 6.29 -6.65
N THR A 795 23.87 6.23 -5.45
CA THR A 795 22.63 6.92 -5.16
C THR A 795 22.95 8.29 -4.58
N PRO A 796 22.33 9.39 -5.03
CA PRO A 796 22.61 10.72 -4.50
C PRO A 796 22.18 10.82 -3.04
N LEU A 797 23.09 11.33 -2.20
CA LEU A 797 22.84 11.70 -0.81
C LEU A 797 22.68 13.21 -0.65
N VAL A 798 23.24 13.96 -1.58
CA VAL A 798 23.04 15.40 -1.74
C VAL A 798 22.71 15.64 -3.20
N ASP A 799 21.65 16.36 -3.48
CA ASP A 799 21.25 16.77 -4.85
C ASP A 799 20.71 18.19 -4.78
N GLU A 800 21.59 19.14 -5.04
CA GLU A 800 21.34 20.56 -4.80
C GLU A 800 21.32 21.36 -6.12
N TRP A 801 20.40 22.32 -6.18
CA TRP A 801 20.31 23.34 -7.21
C TRP A 801 20.61 24.70 -6.62
N PHE A 802 21.53 25.43 -7.24
CA PHE A 802 21.98 26.71 -6.74
C PHE A 802 22.46 27.62 -7.87
N GLY A 803 22.51 28.90 -7.59
CA GLY A 803 23.09 29.93 -8.49
C GLY A 803 24.44 30.38 -7.98
N LEU A 804 25.39 30.61 -8.89
CA LEU A 804 26.66 31.30 -8.61
C LEU A 804 26.64 32.67 -9.24
N LEU A 805 26.63 33.70 -8.39
CA LEU A 805 26.60 35.10 -8.82
C LEU A 805 28.02 35.63 -9.05
N TYR A 806 28.25 36.13 -10.25
CA TYR A 806 29.45 36.85 -10.62
C TYR A 806 29.14 38.30 -10.91
N ARG A 807 30.03 39.21 -10.53
CA ARG A 807 29.99 40.64 -10.87
C ARG A 807 31.36 41.08 -11.32
N ASP A 808 31.45 41.75 -12.46
CA ASP A 808 32.74 42.18 -13.08
C ASP A 808 33.73 41.01 -13.17
N ALA A 809 33.28 39.84 -13.62
CA ALA A 809 34.01 38.57 -13.74
C ALA A 809 34.60 38.01 -12.42
N LYS A 810 34.14 38.46 -11.26
CA LYS A 810 34.54 37.97 -9.96
C LYS A 810 33.36 37.30 -9.28
N PHE A 811 33.63 36.17 -8.64
CA PHE A 811 32.64 35.47 -7.79
C PHE A 811 32.22 36.37 -6.60
N VAL A 812 30.94 36.45 -6.33
CA VAL A 812 30.36 37.25 -5.27
C VAL A 812 29.80 36.33 -4.16
N GLU A 813 28.84 35.48 -4.51
CA GLU A 813 28.15 34.61 -3.56
C GLU A 813 27.45 33.45 -4.29
N ALA A 814 27.15 32.38 -3.54
CA ALA A 814 26.26 31.33 -3.94
C ALA A 814 24.82 31.62 -3.48
N LEU A 815 23.83 31.38 -4.34
CA LEU A 815 22.42 31.66 -4.13
C LEU A 815 21.62 30.36 -4.12
N THR A 816 20.60 30.27 -3.29
CA THR A 816 19.59 29.21 -3.40
C THR A 816 18.75 29.42 -4.68
N MET A 817 18.05 28.37 -5.17
CA MET A 817 17.19 28.53 -6.35
C MET A 817 16.08 29.55 -6.13
N ASP A 818 15.50 29.63 -4.93
CA ASP A 818 14.49 30.64 -4.58
C ASP A 818 15.04 32.06 -4.71
N GLU A 819 16.31 32.28 -4.29
CA GLU A 819 16.98 33.57 -4.47
C GLU A 819 17.25 33.85 -5.92
N VAL A 820 17.65 32.87 -6.72
CA VAL A 820 17.84 33.03 -8.18
C VAL A 820 16.52 33.44 -8.81
N VAL A 821 15.43 32.72 -8.54
CA VAL A 821 14.09 33.01 -9.08
C VAL A 821 13.64 34.41 -8.68
N ARG A 822 13.76 34.79 -7.42
CA ARG A 822 13.37 36.09 -6.89
C ARG A 822 14.20 37.23 -7.51
N ARG A 823 15.53 37.09 -7.62
CA ARG A 823 16.42 38.13 -8.16
C ARG A 823 16.22 38.34 -9.65
N THR A 824 15.96 37.28 -10.40
CA THR A 824 15.85 37.31 -11.85
C THR A 824 14.41 37.47 -12.34
N GLY A 825 13.42 37.07 -11.54
CA GLY A 825 12.01 37.12 -11.88
C GLY A 825 11.62 36.13 -13.00
N ILE A 826 12.33 35.00 -13.12
CA ILE A 826 12.10 34.02 -14.20
C ILE A 826 10.83 33.18 -14.01
N SER A 827 10.25 33.15 -12.82
CA SER A 827 9.00 32.38 -12.52
C SER A 827 7.73 33.09 -13.00
N GLY A 828 7.80 34.25 -13.43
CA GLY A 828 6.58 35.08 -13.55
C GLY A 828 6.31 35.55 -14.92
N THR A 829 6.72 35.10 -16.01
CA THR A 829 6.24 35.65 -17.23
C THR A 829 7.25 35.95 -18.32
N ASN A 830 6.80 36.27 -19.36
CA ASN A 830 7.19 36.83 -20.66
C ASN A 830 8.37 37.87 -20.57
N ILE A 831 9.57 37.37 -20.17
CA ILE A 831 10.78 38.15 -20.29
C ILE A 831 11.05 38.32 -21.80
N PRO A 832 10.96 39.52 -22.37
CA PRO A 832 11.13 39.70 -23.82
C PRO A 832 12.55 39.33 -24.22
N ASN A 833 12.69 38.47 -25.22
CA ASN A 833 14.00 38.16 -25.80
C ASN A 833 14.35 39.27 -26.80
N THR A 834 15.23 40.15 -26.41
CA THR A 834 15.71 41.28 -27.22
C THR A 834 16.90 40.90 -28.10
N HIS A 835 17.28 39.63 -28.15
CA HIS A 835 18.42 39.09 -28.90
C HIS A 835 19.76 39.83 -28.61
N CYS A 836 19.93 40.31 -27.37
CA CYS A 836 21.13 41.04 -26.95
C CYS A 836 22.32 40.12 -26.59
N ILE A 837 22.14 38.81 -26.60
CA ILE A 837 23.21 37.83 -26.31
C ILE A 837 23.89 37.48 -27.61
N GLY A 838 25.10 38.06 -27.84
CA GLY A 838 25.93 37.78 -29.00
C GLY A 838 27.18 36.93 -28.66
N GLU A 839 28.08 36.82 -29.62
CA GLU A 839 29.34 36.07 -29.47
C GLU A 839 30.23 36.60 -28.34
N VAL A 840 30.18 37.91 -28.08
CA VAL A 840 30.99 38.55 -27.03
C VAL A 840 30.48 38.14 -25.65
N GLU A 841 29.18 38.21 -25.43
CA GLU A 841 28.55 37.79 -24.16
C GLU A 841 28.79 36.30 -23.91
N VAL A 842 28.66 35.44 -24.92
CA VAL A 842 28.95 34.01 -24.85
C VAL A 842 30.42 33.78 -24.49
N SER A 843 31.36 34.50 -25.12
CA SER A 843 32.78 34.36 -24.85
C SER A 843 33.14 34.77 -23.42
N VAL A 844 32.55 35.87 -22.90
CA VAL A 844 32.74 36.31 -21.51
C VAL A 844 32.21 35.24 -20.55
N ALA A 845 31.00 34.73 -20.76
CA ALA A 845 30.45 33.71 -19.92
C ALA A 845 31.26 32.40 -20.00
N SER A 846 31.71 31.98 -21.17
CA SER A 846 32.50 30.77 -21.35
C SER A 846 33.87 30.84 -20.65
N SER A 847 34.50 32.00 -20.61
CA SER A 847 35.82 32.20 -19.97
C SER A 847 35.81 32.01 -18.46
N LEU A 848 34.62 32.05 -17.81
CA LEU A 848 34.44 31.87 -16.37
C LEU A 848 34.14 30.43 -15.95
N LEU A 849 33.83 29.54 -16.89
CA LEU A 849 33.32 28.18 -16.59
C LEU A 849 34.25 27.35 -15.67
N GLU A 850 35.57 27.43 -15.86
CA GLU A 850 36.52 26.74 -14.97
C GLU A 850 36.40 27.24 -13.53
N ASN A 851 36.26 28.55 -13.35
CA ASN A 851 36.11 29.17 -12.04
C ASN A 851 34.71 28.80 -11.45
N VAL A 852 33.66 28.80 -12.27
CA VAL A 852 32.30 28.36 -11.87
C VAL A 852 32.32 26.93 -11.33
N VAL A 853 33.00 26.02 -11.99
CA VAL A 853 33.13 24.64 -11.54
C VAL A 853 33.93 24.56 -10.23
N TYR A 854 34.96 25.37 -10.06
CA TYR A 854 35.74 25.48 -8.84
C TYR A 854 34.87 25.94 -7.66
N GLU A 855 34.14 27.05 -7.80
CA GLU A 855 33.26 27.59 -6.77
C GLU A 855 32.07 26.64 -6.48
N ALA A 856 31.54 25.97 -7.50
CA ALA A 856 30.51 24.92 -7.31
C ALA A 856 31.02 23.76 -6.46
N LYS A 857 32.25 23.31 -6.69
CA LYS A 857 32.90 22.28 -5.84
C LYS A 857 33.05 22.74 -4.40
N ALA A 858 33.50 23.99 -4.22
CA ALA A 858 33.67 24.58 -2.87
C ALA A 858 32.32 24.68 -2.13
N TYR A 859 31.26 25.06 -2.84
CA TYR A 859 29.91 25.10 -2.28
C TYR A 859 29.41 23.72 -1.86
N LEU A 860 29.52 22.72 -2.73
CA LEU A 860 29.13 21.33 -2.44
C LEU A 860 29.98 20.68 -1.34
N ASP A 861 31.26 21.09 -1.18
CA ASP A 861 32.09 20.62 -0.07
C ASP A 861 31.52 21.04 1.30
N THR A 862 30.78 22.14 1.38
CA THR A 862 30.06 22.52 2.60
C THR A 862 28.96 21.55 2.96
N TYR A 863 28.20 21.08 1.96
CA TYR A 863 27.18 20.04 2.14
C TYR A 863 27.80 18.69 2.47
N TYR A 864 28.91 18.34 1.80
CA TYR A 864 29.66 17.11 2.10
C TYR A 864 30.09 17.07 3.59
N LYS A 865 30.74 18.14 4.07
CA LYS A 865 31.18 18.24 5.47
C LYS A 865 30.02 18.24 6.46
N LYS A 866 28.92 18.92 6.11
CA LYS A 866 27.70 18.92 6.94
C LYS A 866 27.12 17.52 7.04
N TYR A 867 27.00 16.82 5.91
CA TYR A 867 26.48 15.44 5.86
C TYR A 867 27.39 14.51 6.66
N GLU A 868 28.69 14.53 6.42
CA GLU A 868 29.66 13.70 7.11
C GLU A 868 29.59 13.89 8.63
N LYS A 869 29.52 15.13 9.09
CA LYS A 869 29.39 15.47 10.52
C LYS A 869 28.07 14.95 11.12
N THR A 870 27.00 14.93 10.38
CA THR A 870 25.68 14.50 10.85
C THR A 870 25.53 12.99 10.77
N MET A 871 26.00 12.36 9.71
CA MET A 871 25.71 10.95 9.40
C MET A 871 26.76 9.97 9.95
N ASN A 872 28.03 10.38 10.12
CA ASN A 872 29.04 9.47 10.68
C ASN A 872 28.68 8.99 12.09
N PRO A 873 28.21 9.85 13.04
CA PRO A 873 27.76 9.37 14.35
C PRO A 873 26.56 8.41 14.25
N LEU A 874 25.61 8.66 13.33
CA LEU A 874 24.47 7.78 13.10
C LEU A 874 24.90 6.45 12.48
N LEU A 875 25.88 6.46 11.57
CA LEU A 875 26.45 5.26 11.00
C LEU A 875 27.14 4.41 12.07
N ASP A 876 27.92 5.03 12.93
CA ASP A 876 28.61 4.34 14.04
C ASP A 876 27.58 3.74 15.01
N GLU A 877 26.53 4.49 15.37
CA GLU A 877 25.44 4.00 16.22
C GLU A 877 24.69 2.82 15.60
N GLU A 878 24.37 2.87 14.31
CA GLU A 878 23.70 1.75 13.61
C GLU A 878 24.59 0.52 13.50
N VAL A 879 25.91 0.69 13.28
CA VAL A 879 26.86 -0.41 13.24
C VAL A 879 27.03 -1.03 14.64
N ASP A 880 27.16 -0.23 15.68
CA ASP A 880 27.25 -0.71 17.07
C ASP A 880 25.99 -1.49 17.47
N LYS A 881 24.81 -1.00 17.09
CA LYS A 881 23.51 -1.69 17.28
C LYS A 881 23.48 -3.04 16.56
N LEU A 882 23.95 -3.09 15.33
CA LEU A 882 24.04 -4.38 14.58
C LEU A 882 24.98 -5.37 15.27
N ILE A 883 26.11 -4.92 15.81
CA ILE A 883 27.04 -5.77 16.55
C ILE A 883 26.39 -6.30 17.84
N GLU A 884 25.66 -5.46 18.57
CA GLU A 884 24.92 -5.89 19.76
C GLU A 884 23.85 -6.94 19.43
N LEU A 885 23.05 -6.69 18.37
CA LEU A 885 22.03 -7.63 17.90
C LEU A 885 22.64 -8.95 17.42
N GLN A 886 23.80 -8.91 16.72
CA GLN A 886 24.51 -10.12 16.32
C GLN A 886 24.90 -10.97 17.54
N ASN A 887 25.37 -10.33 18.61
CA ASN A 887 25.73 -11.03 19.85
C ASN A 887 24.48 -11.65 20.49
N LYS A 888 23.36 -10.93 20.58
CA LYS A 888 22.07 -11.48 21.08
C LYS A 888 21.62 -12.70 20.27
N HIS A 889 21.70 -12.65 18.94
CA HIS A 889 21.38 -13.79 18.08
C HIS A 889 22.30 -14.99 18.32
N LYS A 890 23.61 -14.78 18.50
CA LYS A 890 24.57 -15.85 18.82
C LYS A 890 24.30 -16.47 20.17
N GLU A 891 24.01 -15.68 21.20
CA GLU A 891 23.63 -16.15 22.53
C GLU A 891 22.37 -16.99 22.51
N TYR A 892 21.33 -16.54 21.80
CA TYR A 892 20.08 -17.30 21.65
C TYR A 892 20.34 -18.70 21.07
N TYR A 893 21.14 -18.82 20.00
CA TYR A 893 21.46 -20.11 19.41
C TYR A 893 22.37 -20.97 20.31
N GLN A 894 23.20 -20.37 21.19
CA GLN A 894 23.98 -21.13 22.19
C GLN A 894 23.10 -21.72 23.28
N LEU A 895 22.02 -21.04 23.67
CA LEU A 895 21.07 -21.50 24.67
C LEU A 895 20.04 -22.50 24.10
N THR A 896 19.85 -22.52 22.79
CA THR A 896 18.94 -23.45 22.13
C THR A 896 19.59 -24.84 22.04
N PHE A 897 18.86 -25.90 22.42
CA PHE A 897 19.36 -27.25 22.35
C PHE A 897 19.39 -27.73 20.88
N PHE A 898 20.58 -28.01 20.38
CA PHE A 898 20.79 -28.63 19.07
C PHE A 898 21.29 -30.07 19.26
N ASP A 899 20.70 -31.00 18.53
CA ASP A 899 21.10 -32.41 18.58
C ASP A 899 22.50 -32.66 18.05
N HIS A 900 23.02 -31.76 17.19
CA HIS A 900 24.35 -31.86 16.58
C HIS A 900 25.11 -30.52 16.61
N GLN A 901 26.35 -30.54 17.07
CA GLN A 901 27.26 -29.39 17.13
C GLN A 901 27.44 -28.74 15.75
N ARG A 902 27.36 -29.54 14.68
CA ARG A 902 27.45 -29.06 13.29
C ARG A 902 26.30 -28.12 12.89
N GLU A 903 25.08 -28.41 13.33
CA GLU A 903 23.91 -27.54 13.08
C GLU A 903 24.04 -26.19 13.79
N LEU A 904 24.58 -26.18 14.99
CA LEU A 904 24.89 -24.96 15.73
C LEU A 904 25.93 -24.09 15.00
N GLU A 905 27.00 -24.70 14.46
CA GLU A 905 28.04 -24.00 13.71
C GLU A 905 27.48 -23.44 12.38
N GLU A 906 26.64 -24.21 11.68
CA GLU A 906 25.95 -23.72 10.45
C GLU A 906 25.03 -22.54 10.75
N LYS A 907 24.29 -22.59 11.86
CA LYS A 907 23.42 -21.48 12.28
C LYS A 907 24.22 -20.23 12.66
N LYS A 908 25.29 -20.37 13.43
CA LYS A 908 26.18 -19.25 13.77
C LYS A 908 26.78 -18.61 12.54
N ARG A 909 27.24 -19.40 11.58
CA ARG A 909 27.75 -18.92 10.31
C ARG A 909 26.70 -18.17 9.50
N SER A 910 25.48 -18.69 9.46
CA SER A 910 24.35 -18.01 8.79
C SER A 910 24.01 -16.66 9.44
N VAL A 911 24.14 -16.54 10.77
CA VAL A 911 23.99 -15.26 11.48
C VAL A 911 25.11 -14.31 11.09
N ASP A 912 26.36 -14.76 11.10
CA ASP A 912 27.49 -13.91 10.71
C ASP A 912 27.32 -13.39 9.27
N GLU A 913 26.99 -14.25 8.31
CA GLU A 913 26.75 -13.88 6.91
C GLU A 913 25.59 -12.87 6.78
N LEU A 914 24.54 -13.02 7.57
CA LEU A 914 23.41 -12.09 7.59
C LEU A 914 23.83 -10.70 8.09
N PHE A 915 24.48 -10.64 9.25
CA PHE A 915 24.87 -9.38 9.86
C PHE A 915 25.98 -8.68 9.05
N ASP A 916 26.94 -9.41 8.49
CA ASP A 916 27.95 -8.87 7.59
C ASP A 916 27.28 -8.23 6.33
N CYS A 917 26.28 -8.91 5.76
CA CYS A 917 25.53 -8.37 4.63
C CYS A 917 24.82 -7.06 5.00
N PHE A 918 24.21 -6.99 6.19
CA PHE A 918 23.51 -5.79 6.66
C PHE A 918 24.47 -4.63 6.98
N THR A 919 25.58 -4.92 7.68
CA THR A 919 26.62 -3.93 7.99
C THR A 919 27.21 -3.34 6.71
N ASN A 920 27.53 -4.19 5.73
CA ASN A 920 28.00 -3.74 4.43
C ASN A 920 26.94 -2.87 3.73
N TRP A 921 25.67 -3.30 3.75
CA TRP A 921 24.58 -2.55 3.12
C TRP A 921 24.41 -1.16 3.75
N VAL A 922 24.42 -1.05 5.08
CA VAL A 922 24.33 0.23 5.82
C VAL A 922 25.54 1.12 5.47
N THR A 923 26.73 0.58 5.54
CA THR A 923 27.97 1.30 5.22
C THR A 923 27.95 1.82 3.78
N GLU A 924 27.63 0.97 2.80
CA GLU A 924 27.55 1.37 1.39
C GLU A 924 26.46 2.41 1.11
N THR A 925 25.38 2.38 1.88
CA THR A 925 24.23 3.30 1.69
C THR A 925 24.45 4.65 2.33
N LEU A 926 25.03 4.72 3.53
CA LEU A 926 25.20 5.95 4.30
C LEU A 926 26.55 6.64 4.08
N THR A 927 27.56 5.94 3.59
CA THR A 927 28.88 6.56 3.34
C THR A 927 28.84 7.42 2.10
N ILE A 928 29.08 8.73 2.28
CA ILE A 928 29.14 9.71 1.19
C ILE A 928 30.51 9.67 0.49
N GLN A 929 30.52 9.83 -0.82
CA GLN A 929 31.75 9.90 -1.62
C GLN A 929 32.11 11.34 -1.93
N ASN A 930 33.34 11.75 -1.68
CA ASN A 930 33.82 13.09 -2.06
C ASN A 930 34.11 13.20 -3.58
N ASN A 931 33.11 12.97 -4.39
CA ASN A 931 33.22 12.95 -5.85
C ASN A 931 31.94 13.54 -6.48
N PRO A 932 31.71 14.87 -6.31
CA PRO A 932 30.49 15.49 -6.76
C PRO A 932 30.39 15.49 -8.28
N TYR A 933 29.22 15.12 -8.79
CA TYR A 933 28.82 15.42 -10.16
C TYR A 933 28.28 16.84 -10.23
N ILE A 934 28.83 17.66 -11.13
CA ILE A 934 28.43 19.05 -11.33
C ILE A 934 28.02 19.25 -12.78
N ARG A 935 26.94 20.00 -12.98
CA ARG A 935 26.49 20.40 -14.31
C ARG A 935 26.02 21.85 -14.30
N VAL A 936 26.53 22.64 -15.21
CA VAL A 936 25.97 23.98 -15.52
C VAL A 936 24.73 23.79 -16.37
N VAL A 937 23.58 24.25 -15.90
CA VAL A 937 22.27 24.05 -16.55
C VAL A 937 21.91 25.21 -17.43
N THR A 938 22.07 26.43 -16.95
CA THR A 938 21.78 27.65 -17.71
C THR A 938 22.58 28.82 -17.16
N VAL A 939 22.74 29.86 -17.99
CA VAL A 939 23.39 31.11 -17.60
C VAL A 939 22.40 32.27 -17.76
N LEU A 940 22.24 33.06 -16.70
CA LEU A 940 21.37 34.23 -16.66
C LEU A 940 22.25 35.47 -16.62
N MET A 941 22.21 36.30 -17.66
CA MET A 941 23.09 37.42 -17.84
C MET A 941 22.33 38.75 -17.85
N GLY A 942 22.83 39.74 -17.12
CA GLY A 942 22.25 41.08 -17.15
C GLY A 942 22.47 41.74 -18.51
N VAL A 943 21.39 42.25 -19.09
CA VAL A 943 21.42 42.95 -20.41
C VAL A 943 20.78 44.35 -20.33
N SER A 944 21.18 45.23 -21.24
CA SER A 944 20.48 46.53 -21.39
C SER A 944 19.06 46.30 -21.96
N LYS A 945 18.16 47.20 -21.64
CA LYS A 945 16.88 47.29 -22.36
C LYS A 945 17.07 47.47 -23.84
#